data_7afed7fe601ec90b39f76bf62340f062
#
_entry.id   7afed7fe601ec90b39f76bf62340f062
#
_cell.length_a   1.000
_cell.length_b   1.000
_cell.length_c   1.000
_cell.angle_alpha   90.00
_cell.angle_beta   90.00
_cell.angle_gamma   90.00
#
_symmetry.space_group_name_H-M   'P 1'
#
loop_
_entity.id
_entity.type
_entity.pdbx_description
1 polymer ?
#
loop_
_entity_poly.entity_id
_entity_poly.type
_entity_poly.pdbx_seq_one_letter_code
_entity_poly.pdbx_strand_id
1 'polypeptide(L)'
;RDYPLYKVRGFILDVGRKTFTMDWLEDTVKQMSWYKMNDFQIHLNDNLIPLEHYSQIGEDPMQAYSAFRLESDIKEGGKDGLYKADLTSKDVFYTKDEFRNLIQESRVYGVDIVPEIDTPAHSLALTKVRPDLRHGTYGRDNDHLALKEKYDESLEFVQSIFNEYMGKDLSDPVFDKDTVVHVGADEYTAAPEAYRKFADDMLKYVQDSGRTPRIWGSLSTIKGETSVRSEGVQMNLWNFGWANMDKMYEQGYDLINCNDGNYYIVPNAGYYYDYLNEDTLYNLAINSIGGVTIPAGDKQMIGGAIAVWNDMTDYLENGVSEYDVYDRIDNEIALFGAKLWGKGNKDLSAAKEDYAALGTAPRTNFTYETEKNEEGAAVHYPMDNMKDASGSGQDLKEGKNAAIESVDGRNALKLEGKESYVSTDLATAGLGNDLRVKVKRTTDGDEEQILFESSYGTIKAVQKETGKVGFTRENHDYSFNYKLPVNEWVELEFKNEQNKTYLYVNGELRDVLGDDERVEGRPLLATTMFPIERIGSTKNAFTGYVDDVRLGTNADFASTMPLDYAVLTANQVIGKTENAQLAQLVKEAEAIFAAYNPDASAINDLAAEIKAVLDDSDYKEADYSRIETLKKTIPSDLSPFTEESAAWLEYVLSQIRTGLPEEMQSTVDGYEKMLADALAGLTLVEERNVNYVDNAKLTATASSHQDNGSAPDKALDGDTNTIWHSKWDITTMPHWIDLEMEEPMAVDGLTYVPRQTGTNGNVTKYEIQISNDGTNYTKHAEGTLKNNADTKVIDFNKVTTKHVRLVYLEAANNNGAAAELKLHQADVPADIEGLTAVITEAKAIKNEGFTKESWDALQNKIAEAEELASAENADANDVEIMKRELSKAMTSLILEDKVTSDPEPGKVDKSKLQELYNKYKGIKAD
;
A
#
# COMPACT_ATOMS: atom_id res chain seq x y z
N ARG A 1 17.23 -35.32 27.32
CA ARG A 1 16.31 -34.32 27.92
C ARG A 1 16.63 -32.99 27.22
N ASP A 2 15.61 -32.32 26.77
CA ASP A 2 15.68 -31.01 26.17
C ASP A 2 15.14 -29.97 27.17
N TYR A 3 15.82 -28.83 27.30
CA TYR A 3 15.45 -27.74 28.20
C TYR A 3 15.94 -26.42 27.65
N PRO A 4 15.24 -25.30 27.92
CA PRO A 4 15.60 -24.01 27.36
C PRO A 4 16.91 -23.46 27.96
N LEU A 5 17.64 -22.68 27.14
CA LEU A 5 18.80 -21.92 27.59
C LEU A 5 18.40 -20.73 28.47
N TYR A 6 17.25 -20.13 28.16
CA TYR A 6 16.73 -18.95 28.86
C TYR A 6 15.34 -19.20 29.42
N LYS A 7 15.11 -18.67 30.64
CA LYS A 7 13.84 -18.77 31.34
C LYS A 7 12.73 -18.00 30.62
N VAL A 8 13.02 -16.77 30.19
CA VAL A 8 12.10 -15.88 29.47
C VAL A 8 12.38 -15.95 27.98
N ARG A 9 11.40 -16.29 27.19
CA ARG A 9 11.37 -16.28 25.74
C ARG A 9 10.12 -15.51 25.35
N GLY A 10 10.32 -14.16 25.23
CA GLY A 10 9.27 -13.19 25.31
C GLY A 10 8.83 -12.62 23.98
N PHE A 11 7.56 -12.25 23.94
CA PHE A 11 6.98 -11.36 22.97
C PHE A 11 6.25 -10.22 23.70
N ILE A 12 6.43 -8.99 23.25
CA ILE A 12 5.83 -7.78 23.80
C ILE A 12 4.93 -7.19 22.73
N LEU A 13 3.68 -6.90 23.08
CA LEU A 13 2.69 -6.35 22.16
C LEU A 13 2.05 -5.08 22.73
N ASP A 14 2.14 -4.00 22.00
CA ASP A 14 1.40 -2.78 22.27
C ASP A 14 -0.04 -2.90 21.79
N VAL A 15 -0.96 -3.16 22.72
CA VAL A 15 -2.41 -3.11 22.48
C VAL A 15 -3.00 -1.75 22.85
N GLY A 16 -2.22 -0.91 23.51
CA GLY A 16 -2.62 0.44 23.93
C GLY A 16 -2.89 1.34 22.72
N ARG A 17 -1.97 1.39 21.77
CA ARG A 17 -2.09 2.26 20.59
C ARG A 17 -2.89 1.63 19.44
N LYS A 18 -2.91 0.31 19.34
CA LYS A 18 -3.67 -0.43 18.33
C LYS A 18 -4.58 -1.46 18.98
N THR A 19 -5.79 -1.63 18.45
CA THR A 19 -6.75 -2.62 18.92
C THR A 19 -6.39 -4.02 18.42
N PHE A 20 -6.54 -5.02 19.31
CA PHE A 20 -6.46 -6.44 18.96
C PHE A 20 -7.66 -7.17 19.56
N THR A 21 -8.22 -8.12 18.84
CA THR A 21 -9.28 -8.97 19.34
C THR A 21 -8.77 -9.95 20.39
N MET A 22 -9.64 -10.40 21.29
CA MET A 22 -9.27 -11.47 22.24
C MET A 22 -8.87 -12.75 21.51
N ASP A 23 -9.59 -13.12 20.46
CA ASP A 23 -9.29 -14.29 19.63
C ASP A 23 -7.85 -14.22 19.07
N TRP A 24 -7.41 -13.05 18.60
CA TRP A 24 -6.05 -12.89 18.11
C TRP A 24 -4.99 -13.02 19.21
N LEU A 25 -5.27 -12.53 20.43
CA LEU A 25 -4.38 -12.73 21.58
C LEU A 25 -4.28 -14.20 21.95
N GLU A 26 -5.40 -14.93 21.98
CA GLU A 26 -5.44 -16.37 22.23
C GLU A 26 -4.69 -17.16 21.14
N ASP A 27 -4.85 -16.78 19.88
CA ASP A 27 -4.12 -17.39 18.77
C ASP A 27 -2.61 -17.12 18.88
N THR A 28 -2.23 -15.90 19.28
CA THR A 28 -0.82 -15.56 19.56
C THR A 28 -0.24 -16.43 20.67
N VAL A 29 -1.00 -16.72 21.74
CA VAL A 29 -0.58 -17.65 22.79
C VAL A 29 -0.33 -19.05 22.22
N LYS A 30 -1.22 -19.55 21.35
CA LYS A 30 -1.05 -20.86 20.68
C LYS A 30 0.21 -20.88 19.80
N GLN A 31 0.43 -19.81 19.01
CA GLN A 31 1.61 -19.65 18.16
C GLN A 31 2.91 -19.60 18.98
N MET A 32 2.93 -18.81 20.04
CA MET A 32 4.06 -18.74 20.97
C MET A 32 4.37 -20.11 21.58
N SER A 33 3.37 -20.80 22.07
CA SER A 33 3.50 -22.15 22.62
C SER A 33 4.08 -23.14 21.59
N TRP A 34 3.59 -23.07 20.33
CA TRP A 34 4.03 -23.92 19.24
C TRP A 34 5.53 -23.80 18.99
N TYR A 35 6.06 -22.59 19.10
CA TYR A 35 7.47 -22.27 18.92
C TYR A 35 8.25 -22.15 20.25
N LYS A 36 7.68 -22.65 21.34
CA LYS A 36 8.33 -22.71 22.66
C LYS A 36 8.66 -21.34 23.28
N MET A 37 7.98 -20.28 22.84
CA MET A 37 7.93 -19.01 23.55
C MET A 37 7.04 -19.16 24.78
N ASN A 38 7.25 -18.33 25.82
CA ASN A 38 6.55 -18.55 27.07
C ASN A 38 6.24 -17.30 27.92
N ASP A 39 6.50 -16.11 27.39
CA ASP A 39 6.32 -14.87 28.14
C ASP A 39 5.70 -13.83 27.21
N PHE A 40 4.41 -13.57 27.39
CA PHE A 40 3.65 -12.64 26.56
C PHE A 40 3.33 -11.38 27.34
N GLN A 41 4.14 -10.33 27.17
CA GLN A 41 3.92 -9.03 27.77
C GLN A 41 2.93 -8.24 26.94
N ILE A 42 1.82 -7.83 27.54
CA ILE A 42 0.77 -7.06 26.93
C ILE A 42 0.77 -5.65 27.50
N HIS A 43 1.16 -4.67 26.66
CA HIS A 43 1.21 -3.25 26.99
C HIS A 43 -0.19 -2.64 26.83
N LEU A 44 -0.89 -2.42 27.96
CA LEU A 44 -2.32 -2.21 28.01
C LEU A 44 -2.77 -0.75 27.87
N ASN A 45 -1.88 0.20 28.05
CA ASN A 45 -2.19 1.62 27.91
C ASN A 45 -1.04 2.36 27.26
N ASP A 46 -1.39 3.25 26.37
CA ASP A 46 -0.47 4.23 25.79
C ASP A 46 -1.21 5.29 24.97
N ASN A 47 -0.46 6.13 24.27
CA ASN A 47 -0.93 7.24 23.46
C ASN A 47 -0.07 7.46 22.24
N LEU A 48 -0.56 8.29 21.32
CA LEU A 48 0.21 8.77 20.18
C LEU A 48 1.55 9.37 20.64
N ILE A 49 2.64 8.97 20.03
CA ILE A 49 4.00 9.44 20.39
C ILE A 49 4.22 10.93 20.06
N PRO A 50 3.94 11.47 18.87
CA PRO A 50 4.25 12.86 18.55
C PRO A 50 3.23 13.85 19.12
N LEU A 51 3.02 13.86 20.43
CA LEU A 51 2.10 14.78 21.11
C LEU A 51 2.43 16.25 20.88
N GLU A 52 3.69 16.60 20.66
CA GLU A 52 4.13 17.95 20.31
C GLU A 52 3.50 18.46 19.01
N HIS A 53 3.07 17.58 18.13
CA HIS A 53 2.36 17.98 16.92
C HIS A 53 1.08 18.76 17.23
N TYR A 54 0.29 18.33 18.19
CA TYR A 54 -0.91 19.05 18.65
C TYR A 54 -0.56 20.45 19.15
N SER A 55 0.48 20.55 19.96
CA SER A 55 0.96 21.85 20.45
C SER A 55 1.43 22.77 19.32
N GLN A 56 2.07 22.24 18.28
CA GLN A 56 2.56 23.00 17.12
C GLN A 56 1.42 23.60 16.29
N ILE A 57 0.30 22.88 16.16
CA ILE A 57 -0.88 23.38 15.45
C ILE A 57 -1.84 24.18 16.35
N GLY A 58 -1.48 24.40 17.61
CA GLY A 58 -2.26 25.20 18.56
C GLY A 58 -3.41 24.46 19.24
N GLU A 59 -3.42 23.14 19.16
CA GLU A 59 -4.40 22.28 19.81
C GLU A 59 -3.87 21.69 21.13
N ASP A 60 -4.79 21.20 21.98
CA ASP A 60 -4.40 20.56 23.24
C ASP A 60 -4.01 19.08 22.99
N PRO A 61 -2.78 18.64 23.35
CA PRO A 61 -2.37 17.25 23.28
C PRO A 61 -3.32 16.26 23.99
N MET A 62 -4.16 16.71 24.89
CA MET A 62 -5.22 15.89 25.48
C MET A 62 -6.24 15.36 24.46
N GLN A 63 -6.27 15.89 23.24
CA GLN A 63 -7.15 15.40 22.17
C GLN A 63 -6.53 14.20 21.43
N ALA A 64 -5.23 13.99 21.54
CA ALA A 64 -4.55 12.87 20.88
C ALA A 64 -5.12 11.52 21.31
N TYR A 65 -5.00 10.54 20.44
CA TYR A 65 -5.40 9.17 20.75
C TYR A 65 -4.66 8.66 21.99
N SER A 66 -5.41 8.00 22.87
CA SER A 66 -4.87 7.27 24.02
C SER A 66 -5.85 6.21 24.45
N ALA A 67 -5.35 5.08 24.93
CA ALA A 67 -6.20 3.99 25.36
C ALA A 67 -5.74 3.40 26.69
N PHE A 68 -6.70 2.79 27.37
CA PHE A 68 -6.52 1.88 28.48
C PHE A 68 -7.41 0.66 28.22
N ARG A 69 -6.82 -0.49 27.95
CA ARG A 69 -7.53 -1.64 27.36
C ARG A 69 -8.21 -2.58 28.35
N LEU A 70 -8.07 -2.36 29.65
CA LEU A 70 -8.80 -3.17 30.62
C LEU A 70 -10.07 -2.48 31.09
N GLU A 71 -11.11 -3.26 31.35
CA GLU A 71 -12.29 -2.79 32.06
C GLU A 71 -11.90 -2.25 33.44
N SER A 72 -12.34 -1.02 33.76
CA SER A 72 -12.08 -0.34 35.05
C SER A 72 -13.37 0.20 35.64
N ASP A 73 -13.41 0.24 36.98
CA ASP A 73 -14.51 0.84 37.72
C ASP A 73 -14.39 2.39 37.81
N ILE A 74 -13.29 2.96 37.30
CA ILE A 74 -13.06 4.39 37.29
C ILE A 74 -13.89 5.00 36.16
N LYS A 75 -14.92 5.78 36.53
CA LYS A 75 -15.89 6.39 35.64
C LYS A 75 -15.94 7.90 35.82
N GLU A 76 -16.43 8.61 34.79
CA GLU A 76 -16.60 10.07 34.79
C GLU A 76 -17.43 10.54 36.00
N GLY A 77 -16.97 11.63 36.62
CA GLY A 77 -17.61 12.20 37.82
C GLY A 77 -17.32 11.52 39.12
N GLY A 78 -16.62 10.36 39.10
CA GLY A 78 -16.24 9.62 40.30
C GLY A 78 -15.36 10.44 41.26
N LYS A 79 -15.36 10.05 42.56
CA LYS A 79 -14.51 10.62 43.61
C LYS A 79 -14.57 12.16 43.66
N ASP A 80 -15.73 12.70 43.98
CA ASP A 80 -15.99 14.16 44.17
C ASP A 80 -15.85 14.99 42.86
N GLY A 81 -16.12 14.40 41.72
CA GLY A 81 -16.05 15.07 40.43
C GLY A 81 -14.63 15.27 39.87
N LEU A 82 -13.63 14.65 40.46
CA LEU A 82 -12.25 14.71 39.98
C LEU A 82 -12.04 13.96 38.64
N TYR A 83 -12.85 12.93 38.37
CA TYR A 83 -12.73 12.14 37.13
C TYR A 83 -13.48 12.83 35.99
N LYS A 84 -12.77 13.13 34.89
CA LYS A 84 -13.31 13.83 33.73
C LYS A 84 -13.64 12.90 32.55
N ALA A 85 -13.21 11.63 32.63
CA ALA A 85 -13.50 10.59 31.64
C ALA A 85 -13.57 9.24 32.31
N ASP A 86 -14.11 8.25 31.65
CA ASP A 86 -13.91 6.85 31.97
C ASP A 86 -12.47 6.46 31.67
N LEU A 87 -11.86 5.60 32.49
CA LEU A 87 -10.52 5.11 32.22
C LEU A 87 -10.52 4.08 31.09
N THR A 88 -11.50 3.18 31.07
CA THR A 88 -11.66 2.16 30.02
C THR A 88 -11.85 2.83 28.65
N SER A 89 -11.12 2.37 27.66
CA SER A 89 -11.27 2.81 26.26
C SER A 89 -12.68 2.55 25.73
N LYS A 90 -13.16 3.45 24.85
CA LYS A 90 -14.51 3.36 24.27
C LYS A 90 -14.57 2.54 22.99
N ASP A 91 -13.46 2.38 22.31
CA ASP A 91 -13.32 1.59 21.07
C ASP A 91 -13.27 0.10 21.36
N VAL A 92 -12.14 -0.42 21.80
CA VAL A 92 -11.96 -1.82 22.18
C VAL A 92 -11.35 -1.90 23.58
N PHE A 93 -11.84 -2.81 24.38
CA PHE A 93 -11.30 -3.13 25.71
C PHE A 93 -11.55 -4.61 26.02
N TYR A 94 -10.80 -5.13 26.98
CA TYR A 94 -10.97 -6.48 27.51
C TYR A 94 -11.69 -6.39 28.87
N THR A 95 -12.75 -7.16 29.06
CA THR A 95 -13.41 -7.26 30.36
C THR A 95 -12.47 -7.89 31.37
N LYS A 96 -12.72 -7.66 32.66
CA LYS A 96 -11.95 -8.29 33.74
C LYS A 96 -12.00 -9.82 33.65
N ASP A 97 -13.13 -10.37 33.23
CA ASP A 97 -13.32 -11.83 33.11
C ASP A 97 -12.57 -12.40 31.89
N GLU A 98 -12.66 -11.76 30.73
CA GLU A 98 -11.91 -12.17 29.52
C GLU A 98 -10.41 -12.16 29.78
N PHE A 99 -9.88 -11.09 30.36
CA PHE A 99 -8.43 -11.00 30.61
C PHE A 99 -7.95 -11.97 31.68
N ARG A 100 -8.78 -12.24 32.74
CA ARG A 100 -8.51 -13.29 33.73
C ARG A 100 -8.46 -14.66 33.06
N ASN A 101 -9.41 -14.97 32.19
CA ASN A 101 -9.46 -16.21 31.43
C ASN A 101 -8.22 -16.35 30.55
N LEU A 102 -7.83 -15.30 29.83
CA LEU A 102 -6.61 -15.29 29.00
C LEU A 102 -5.38 -15.66 29.85
N ILE A 103 -5.21 -15.07 31.05
CA ILE A 103 -4.09 -15.39 31.95
C ILE A 103 -4.13 -16.86 32.38
N GLN A 104 -5.30 -17.40 32.69
CA GLN A 104 -5.42 -18.78 33.16
C GLN A 104 -5.25 -19.80 32.04
N GLU A 105 -5.87 -19.56 30.89
CA GLU A 105 -5.84 -20.48 29.77
C GLU A 105 -4.47 -20.52 29.09
N SER A 106 -3.78 -19.37 28.97
CA SER A 106 -2.45 -19.31 28.36
C SER A 106 -1.42 -20.17 29.13
N ARG A 107 -1.56 -20.33 30.44
CA ARG A 107 -0.71 -21.23 31.22
C ARG A 107 -0.88 -22.70 30.87
N VAL A 108 -2.05 -23.10 30.35
CA VAL A 108 -2.26 -24.46 29.82
C VAL A 108 -1.37 -24.70 28.59
N TYR A 109 -1.10 -23.64 27.83
CA TYR A 109 -0.18 -23.66 26.71
C TYR A 109 1.29 -23.43 27.13
N GLY A 110 1.56 -23.19 28.40
CA GLY A 110 2.90 -22.90 28.91
C GLY A 110 3.38 -21.47 28.58
N VAL A 111 2.47 -20.54 28.37
CA VAL A 111 2.73 -19.13 28.17
C VAL A 111 2.18 -18.33 29.34
N ASP A 112 3.01 -17.52 29.97
CA ASP A 112 2.62 -16.59 31.01
C ASP A 112 2.29 -15.23 30.40
N ILE A 113 1.10 -14.70 30.68
CA ILE A 113 0.72 -13.32 30.34
C ILE A 113 1.32 -12.38 31.38
N VAL A 114 2.01 -11.34 30.90
CA VAL A 114 2.58 -10.28 31.72
C VAL A 114 1.83 -8.99 31.42
N PRO A 115 0.81 -8.61 32.22
CA PRO A 115 0.11 -7.35 32.04
C PRO A 115 1.02 -6.19 32.38
N GLU A 116 1.06 -5.21 31.49
CA GLU A 116 1.76 -3.96 31.70
C GLU A 116 0.77 -2.80 31.75
N ILE A 117 0.84 -2.02 32.81
CA ILE A 117 0.21 -0.71 32.95
C ILE A 117 1.34 0.31 33.05
N ASP A 118 1.58 1.03 31.98
CA ASP A 118 2.70 1.93 31.90
C ASP A 118 2.43 3.28 32.56
N THR A 119 3.31 3.62 33.46
CA THR A 119 3.34 4.86 34.24
C THR A 119 4.77 5.15 34.68
N PRO A 120 5.19 6.39 34.92
CA PRO A 120 4.43 7.65 34.99
C PRO A 120 4.48 8.49 33.69
N ALA A 121 5.26 8.07 32.71
CA ALA A 121 5.13 8.54 31.30
C ALA A 121 4.03 7.72 30.61
N HIS A 122 3.80 7.91 29.33
CA HIS A 122 2.80 7.15 28.54
C HIS A 122 1.40 7.08 29.17
N SER A 123 1.09 8.08 29.98
CA SER A 123 -0.07 8.11 30.88
C SER A 123 -1.18 9.04 30.42
N LEU A 124 -1.29 9.37 29.10
CA LEU A 124 -2.31 10.31 28.62
C LEU A 124 -3.72 9.82 28.91
N ALA A 125 -4.00 8.52 28.82
CA ALA A 125 -5.29 7.95 29.20
C ALA A 125 -5.62 8.24 30.68
N LEU A 126 -4.62 8.13 31.57
CA LEU A 126 -4.75 8.43 32.99
C LEU A 126 -4.93 9.92 33.27
N THR A 127 -4.18 10.78 32.57
CA THR A 127 -4.27 12.23 32.73
C THR A 127 -5.55 12.82 32.13
N LYS A 128 -6.19 12.16 31.16
CA LYS A 128 -7.55 12.51 30.72
C LYS A 128 -8.59 12.28 31.81
N VAL A 129 -8.43 11.24 32.60
CA VAL A 129 -9.29 10.92 33.75
C VAL A 129 -9.01 11.90 34.90
N ARG A 130 -7.72 12.15 35.18
CA ARG A 130 -7.25 13.03 36.25
C ARG A 130 -6.38 14.17 35.70
N PRO A 131 -6.98 15.19 35.02
CA PRO A 131 -6.24 16.29 34.42
C PRO A 131 -5.43 17.09 35.44
N ASP A 132 -5.82 17.08 36.70
CA ASP A 132 -5.11 17.71 37.81
C ASP A 132 -3.78 17.04 38.16
N LEU A 133 -3.56 15.79 37.70
CA LEU A 133 -2.30 15.04 37.84
C LEU A 133 -1.42 15.10 36.60
N ARG A 134 -1.76 15.90 35.60
CA ARG A 134 -0.98 16.11 34.38
C ARG A 134 0.26 16.98 34.66
N HIS A 135 1.43 16.56 34.20
CA HIS A 135 2.69 17.26 34.43
C HIS A 135 2.78 18.61 33.69
N GLY A 136 2.34 18.69 32.46
CA GLY A 136 2.44 19.90 31.65
C GLY A 136 1.20 20.18 30.82
N THR A 137 1.22 21.28 30.09
CA THR A 137 0.15 21.64 29.14
C THR A 137 0.59 21.61 27.67
N TYR A 138 1.90 21.67 27.41
CA TYR A 138 2.47 21.71 26.08
C TYR A 138 3.81 20.96 26.04
N GLY A 139 4.13 20.39 24.88
CA GLY A 139 5.37 19.72 24.62
C GLY A 139 5.29 18.19 24.72
N ARG A 140 6.43 17.54 24.65
CA ARG A 140 6.55 16.09 24.58
C ARG A 140 6.07 15.36 25.84
N ASP A 141 6.28 15.96 27.02
CA ASP A 141 5.99 15.33 28.31
C ASP A 141 4.53 15.55 28.76
N ASN A 142 3.61 15.79 27.83
CA ASN A 142 2.20 16.04 28.14
C ASN A 142 1.43 14.82 28.65
N ASP A 143 1.92 13.65 28.37
CA ASP A 143 1.37 12.38 28.85
C ASP A 143 1.91 11.99 30.23
N HIS A 144 2.82 12.76 30.82
CA HIS A 144 3.44 12.45 32.09
C HIS A 144 2.54 12.79 33.28
N LEU A 145 2.61 11.98 34.34
CA LEU A 145 2.06 12.32 35.65
C LEU A 145 2.92 13.35 36.41
N ALA A 146 2.29 14.21 37.17
CA ALA A 146 2.94 15.31 37.89
C ALA A 146 3.66 14.88 39.17
N LEU A 147 4.64 14.01 39.06
CA LEU A 147 5.35 13.45 40.23
C LEU A 147 6.08 14.48 41.07
N LYS A 148 6.51 15.58 40.48
CA LYS A 148 7.23 16.61 41.24
C LYS A 148 6.32 17.40 42.17
N GLU A 149 5.16 17.78 41.69
CA GLU A 149 4.22 18.66 42.37
C GLU A 149 3.15 17.88 43.15
N LYS A 150 2.80 16.67 42.72
CA LYS A 150 1.70 15.86 43.24
C LYS A 150 2.06 14.39 43.37
N TYR A 151 3.14 14.13 44.06
CA TYR A 151 3.67 12.78 44.21
C TYR A 151 2.68 11.81 44.81
N ASP A 152 2.18 12.14 46.03
CA ASP A 152 1.33 11.24 46.82
C ASP A 152 0.00 10.96 46.10
N GLU A 153 -0.60 12.01 45.51
CA GLU A 153 -1.86 11.86 44.76
C GLU A 153 -1.68 11.05 43.47
N SER A 154 -0.56 11.24 42.76
CA SER A 154 -0.24 10.45 41.57
C SER A 154 0.01 8.98 41.89
N LEU A 155 0.79 8.72 42.95
CA LEU A 155 1.06 7.36 43.45
C LEU A 155 -0.23 6.66 43.88
N GLU A 156 -1.06 7.33 44.70
CA GLU A 156 -2.34 6.80 45.19
C GLU A 156 -3.26 6.46 44.02
N PHE A 157 -3.33 7.33 43.01
CA PHE A 157 -4.16 7.11 41.83
C PHE A 157 -3.69 5.89 41.04
N VAL A 158 -2.39 5.79 40.73
CA VAL A 158 -1.83 4.61 40.03
C VAL A 158 -2.04 3.33 40.83
N GLN A 159 -1.75 3.34 42.13
CA GLN A 159 -1.98 2.18 42.98
C GLN A 159 -3.46 1.79 43.04
N SER A 160 -4.39 2.74 42.99
CA SER A 160 -5.83 2.45 42.96
C SER A 160 -6.23 1.67 41.69
N ILE A 161 -5.60 1.97 40.50
CA ILE A 161 -5.82 1.24 39.27
C ILE A 161 -5.31 -0.19 39.39
N PHE A 162 -4.06 -0.38 39.84
CA PHE A 162 -3.52 -1.73 40.07
C PHE A 162 -4.34 -2.53 41.07
N ASN A 163 -4.90 -1.85 42.09
CA ASN A 163 -5.72 -2.51 43.12
C ASN A 163 -7.01 -3.12 42.56
N GLU A 164 -7.55 -2.60 41.43
CA GLU A 164 -8.72 -3.19 40.79
C GLU A 164 -8.45 -4.58 40.25
N TYR A 165 -7.20 -4.89 39.87
CA TYR A 165 -6.83 -6.14 39.24
C TYR A 165 -6.09 -7.11 40.19
N MET A 166 -5.41 -6.61 41.20
CA MET A 166 -4.56 -7.42 42.08
C MET A 166 -4.73 -7.15 43.60
N GLY A 167 -5.77 -6.42 43.99
CA GLY A 167 -6.01 -6.04 45.38
C GLY A 167 -6.10 -7.21 46.33
N LYS A 168 -5.59 -7.04 47.55
CA LYS A 168 -5.54 -8.12 48.56
C LYS A 168 -6.92 -8.59 49.04
N ASP A 169 -7.92 -7.73 48.90
CA ASP A 169 -9.29 -8.01 49.33
C ASP A 169 -10.15 -8.65 48.22
N LEU A 170 -9.58 -8.84 47.00
CA LEU A 170 -10.25 -9.49 45.90
C LEU A 170 -10.26 -11.00 46.09
N SER A 171 -11.46 -11.61 46.03
CA SER A 171 -11.61 -13.06 46.12
C SER A 171 -11.10 -13.77 44.84
N ASP A 172 -11.17 -13.09 43.71
CA ASP A 172 -10.76 -13.62 42.42
C ASP A 172 -10.09 -12.49 41.61
N PRO A 173 -8.80 -12.19 41.88
CA PRO A 173 -8.10 -11.11 41.22
C PRO A 173 -7.84 -11.43 39.74
N VAL A 174 -7.90 -10.44 38.88
CA VAL A 174 -7.56 -10.58 37.43
C VAL A 174 -6.10 -10.97 37.26
N PHE A 175 -5.19 -10.28 37.95
CA PHE A 175 -3.79 -10.68 38.05
C PHE A 175 -3.64 -11.53 39.31
N ASP A 176 -3.61 -12.84 39.16
CA ASP A 176 -3.46 -13.76 40.29
C ASP A 176 -2.04 -13.72 40.89
N LYS A 177 -1.76 -14.56 41.88
CA LYS A 177 -0.48 -14.53 42.61
C LYS A 177 0.73 -14.99 41.81
N ASP A 178 0.50 -15.76 40.76
CA ASP A 178 1.56 -16.30 39.91
C ASP A 178 1.83 -15.36 38.71
N THR A 179 1.04 -14.28 38.55
CA THR A 179 1.21 -13.30 37.49
C THR A 179 2.40 -12.39 37.79
N VAL A 180 3.31 -12.26 36.81
CA VAL A 180 4.32 -11.20 36.78
C VAL A 180 3.62 -9.91 36.33
N VAL A 181 3.82 -8.81 37.05
CA VAL A 181 3.14 -7.54 36.81
C VAL A 181 4.16 -6.48 36.43
N HIS A 182 4.01 -5.88 35.25
CA HIS A 182 4.88 -4.84 34.75
C HIS A 182 4.32 -3.46 35.09
N VAL A 183 5.15 -2.59 35.65
CA VAL A 183 4.74 -1.26 36.15
C VAL A 183 5.11 -0.13 35.18
N GLY A 184 5.66 -0.45 34.01
CA GLY A 184 6.17 0.51 33.03
C GLY A 184 7.49 1.15 33.48
N ALA A 185 7.47 2.46 33.65
CA ALA A 185 8.54 3.29 34.17
C ALA A 185 9.73 3.52 33.21
N ASP A 186 9.41 3.81 31.98
CA ASP A 186 10.37 4.33 31.01
C ASP A 186 10.21 5.84 30.79
N GLU A 187 11.10 6.43 30.05
CA GLU A 187 11.13 7.77 29.44
C GLU A 187 10.72 8.98 30.31
N TYR A 188 10.59 8.86 31.64
CA TYR A 188 10.21 9.95 32.51
C TYR A 188 11.43 10.75 33.01
N THR A 189 11.81 11.82 32.33
CA THR A 189 12.96 12.67 32.71
C THR A 189 12.59 13.96 33.45
N ALA A 190 11.30 14.28 33.58
CA ALA A 190 10.82 15.55 34.11
C ALA A 190 11.18 15.79 35.58
N ALA A 191 11.26 14.74 36.40
CA ALA A 191 11.61 14.82 37.81
C ALA A 191 12.38 13.56 38.26
N PRO A 192 13.69 13.45 38.00
CA PRO A 192 14.45 12.21 38.17
C PRO A 192 14.40 11.60 39.58
N GLU A 193 14.48 12.37 40.64
CA GLU A 193 14.45 11.85 42.00
C GLU A 193 13.02 11.38 42.38
N ALA A 194 11.99 12.11 41.99
CA ALA A 194 10.60 11.70 42.19
C ALA A 194 10.28 10.42 41.42
N TYR A 195 10.78 10.32 40.17
CA TYR A 195 10.67 9.09 39.37
C TYR A 195 11.30 7.89 40.08
N ARG A 196 12.53 8.00 40.56
CA ARG A 196 13.21 6.88 41.24
C ARG A 196 12.45 6.41 42.47
N LYS A 197 11.92 7.37 43.26
CA LYS A 197 11.08 7.06 44.43
C LYS A 197 9.77 6.37 43.97
N PHE A 198 9.13 6.85 42.89
CA PHE A 198 7.92 6.27 42.31
C PHE A 198 8.14 4.83 41.83
N ALA A 199 9.21 4.60 41.08
CA ALA A 199 9.59 3.27 40.61
C ALA A 199 9.81 2.32 41.79
N ASP A 200 10.54 2.72 42.85
CA ASP A 200 10.74 1.91 44.03
C ASP A 200 9.44 1.63 44.78
N ASP A 201 8.60 2.64 44.99
CA ASP A 201 7.31 2.49 45.67
C ASP A 201 6.35 1.57 44.90
N MET A 202 6.29 1.66 43.55
CA MET A 202 5.48 0.77 42.70
C MET A 202 6.00 -0.67 42.71
N LEU A 203 7.31 -0.88 42.56
CA LEU A 203 7.92 -2.20 42.67
C LEU A 203 7.62 -2.84 44.06
N LYS A 204 7.74 -2.04 45.11
CA LYS A 204 7.37 -2.47 46.49
C LYS A 204 5.90 -2.87 46.58
N TYR A 205 5.01 -2.05 45.96
CA TYR A 205 3.58 -2.31 45.99
C TYR A 205 3.22 -3.66 45.35
N VAL A 206 3.83 -3.98 44.22
CA VAL A 206 3.66 -5.28 43.54
C VAL A 206 4.21 -6.42 44.40
N GLN A 207 5.43 -6.29 44.96
CA GLN A 207 6.02 -7.30 45.84
C GLN A 207 5.19 -7.53 47.12
N ASP A 208 4.69 -6.46 47.74
CA ASP A 208 3.83 -6.52 48.92
C ASP A 208 2.49 -7.24 48.63
N SER A 209 2.05 -7.25 47.38
CA SER A 209 0.89 -8.02 46.92
C SER A 209 1.19 -9.52 46.72
N GLY A 210 2.45 -9.92 46.86
CA GLY A 210 2.94 -11.30 46.70
C GLY A 210 3.22 -11.68 45.23
N ARG A 211 3.40 -10.72 44.34
CA ARG A 211 3.69 -10.93 42.90
C ARG A 211 5.11 -10.51 42.54
N THR A 212 5.60 -10.99 41.42
CA THR A 212 6.89 -10.59 40.86
C THR A 212 6.73 -9.31 40.06
N PRO A 213 7.43 -8.21 40.38
CA PRO A 213 7.40 -7.00 39.58
C PRO A 213 8.35 -7.07 38.40
N ARG A 214 7.95 -6.39 37.28
CA ARG A 214 8.79 -6.13 36.13
C ARG A 214 8.77 -4.62 35.81
N ILE A 215 9.87 -4.09 35.28
CA ILE A 215 10.05 -2.67 35.02
C ILE A 215 10.85 -2.45 33.72
N TRP A 216 10.62 -1.35 33.01
CA TRP A 216 11.51 -0.87 31.95
C TRP A 216 12.81 -0.32 32.49
N GLY A 217 13.90 -0.59 31.81
CA GLY A 217 15.23 -0.11 32.19
C GLY A 217 15.44 1.35 31.85
N SER A 218 15.54 2.23 32.88
CA SER A 218 15.74 3.67 32.70
C SER A 218 16.80 4.28 33.65
N LEU A 219 17.34 3.48 34.53
CA LEU A 219 18.11 3.94 35.70
C LEU A 219 19.56 4.41 35.40
N SER A 220 20.07 4.21 34.18
CA SER A 220 21.35 4.78 33.77
C SER A 220 21.21 6.22 33.28
N THR A 221 20.05 6.59 32.72
CA THR A 221 19.74 7.95 32.29
C THR A 221 19.11 8.76 33.43
N ILE A 222 18.10 8.20 34.10
CA ILE A 222 17.36 8.88 35.18
C ILE A 222 18.12 8.71 36.49
N LYS A 223 18.97 9.65 36.80
CA LYS A 223 19.85 9.64 37.97
C LYS A 223 19.19 10.31 39.18
N GLY A 224 19.50 9.82 40.36
CA GLY A 224 19.04 10.36 41.64
C GLY A 224 19.67 9.61 42.83
N GLU A 225 19.32 10.03 44.03
CA GLU A 225 19.86 9.47 45.28
C GLU A 225 19.07 8.24 45.79
N THR A 226 17.77 8.18 45.43
CA THR A 226 16.92 7.04 45.81
C THR A 226 17.43 5.75 45.17
N SER A 227 17.75 4.75 45.98
CA SER A 227 18.08 3.41 45.47
C SER A 227 16.81 2.69 45.10
N VAL A 228 16.67 2.32 43.80
CA VAL A 228 15.52 1.52 43.33
C VAL A 228 15.83 0.04 43.60
N ARG A 229 14.90 -0.67 44.22
CA ARG A 229 15.05 -2.10 44.57
C ARG A 229 15.28 -2.97 43.36
N SER A 230 16.12 -4.01 43.52
CA SER A 230 16.45 -4.95 42.44
C SER A 230 16.17 -6.41 42.79
N GLU A 231 16.12 -6.74 44.09
CA GLU A 231 15.91 -8.13 44.55
C GLU A 231 14.51 -8.62 44.12
N GLY A 232 14.50 -9.69 43.32
CA GLY A 232 13.29 -10.26 42.74
C GLY A 232 12.56 -9.38 41.72
N VAL A 233 13.27 -8.43 41.13
CA VAL A 233 12.74 -7.54 40.09
C VAL A 233 13.28 -7.94 38.73
N GLN A 234 12.39 -8.14 37.76
CA GLN A 234 12.73 -8.34 36.35
C GLN A 234 12.84 -7.00 35.65
N MET A 235 13.84 -6.83 34.76
CA MET A 235 14.04 -5.59 34.02
C MET A 235 14.17 -5.84 32.52
N ASN A 236 13.32 -5.19 31.74
CA ASN A 236 13.40 -5.14 30.28
C ASN A 236 14.47 -4.13 29.86
N LEU A 237 15.57 -4.59 29.25
CA LEU A 237 16.64 -3.75 28.71
C LEU A 237 16.30 -3.40 27.27
N TRP A 238 15.60 -2.28 27.08
CA TRP A 238 15.13 -1.84 25.76
C TRP A 238 16.15 -0.92 25.06
N ASN A 239 16.86 -0.10 25.80
CA ASN A 239 17.87 0.80 25.26
C ASN A 239 19.06 0.96 26.24
N PHE A 240 20.31 0.82 25.76
CA PHE A 240 21.49 0.84 26.61
C PHE A 240 21.88 2.23 27.11
N GLY A 241 21.45 3.29 26.43
CA GLY A 241 21.58 4.65 26.94
C GLY A 241 20.74 4.82 28.20
N TRP A 242 19.52 4.29 28.17
CA TRP A 242 18.59 4.35 29.30
C TRP A 242 18.96 3.40 30.44
N ALA A 243 19.39 2.17 30.13
CA ALA A 243 19.85 1.20 31.13
C ALA A 243 21.05 0.39 30.62
N ASN A 244 22.25 0.66 31.14
CA ASN A 244 23.43 -0.12 30.79
C ASN A 244 23.33 -1.52 31.37
N MET A 245 23.54 -2.53 30.57
CA MET A 245 23.40 -3.94 30.95
C MET A 245 24.32 -4.35 32.09
N ASP A 246 25.60 -3.94 32.06
CA ASP A 246 26.58 -4.19 33.13
C ASP A 246 26.15 -3.59 34.46
N LYS A 247 25.69 -2.33 34.47
CA LYS A 247 25.29 -1.65 35.71
C LYS A 247 24.03 -2.26 36.30
N MET A 248 23.05 -2.64 35.48
CA MET A 248 21.82 -3.26 35.96
C MET A 248 22.08 -4.67 36.47
N TYR A 249 23.03 -5.38 35.84
CA TYR A 249 23.51 -6.66 36.32
C TYR A 249 24.22 -6.52 37.71
N GLU A 250 25.13 -5.59 37.86
CA GLU A 250 25.81 -5.30 39.14
C GLU A 250 24.86 -4.90 40.26
N GLN A 251 23.75 -4.24 39.92
CA GLN A 251 22.69 -3.86 40.86
C GLN A 251 21.79 -5.03 41.26
N GLY A 252 21.83 -6.16 40.57
CA GLY A 252 21.13 -7.39 40.96
C GLY A 252 19.76 -7.57 40.32
N TYR A 253 19.44 -6.87 39.18
CA TYR A 253 18.20 -7.11 38.43
C TYR A 253 18.26 -8.41 37.66
N ASP A 254 17.12 -9.08 37.50
CA ASP A 254 16.92 -10.16 36.54
C ASP A 254 16.66 -9.54 35.13
N LEU A 255 17.57 -9.74 34.20
CA LEU A 255 17.62 -9.00 32.92
C LEU A 255 16.94 -9.73 31.77
N ILE A 256 16.12 -9.01 31.03
CA ILE A 256 15.46 -9.44 29.78
C ILE A 256 15.94 -8.50 28.68
N ASN A 257 16.62 -9.02 27.67
CA ASN A 257 17.11 -8.23 26.56
C ASN A 257 16.01 -8.06 25.50
N CYS A 258 15.58 -6.84 25.32
CA CYS A 258 14.65 -6.44 24.25
C CYS A 258 15.14 -5.15 23.54
N ASN A 259 16.47 -5.08 23.29
CA ASN A 259 17.09 -3.87 22.73
C ASN A 259 16.43 -3.39 21.45
N ASP A 260 16.06 -2.12 21.44
CA ASP A 260 15.34 -1.44 20.38
C ASP A 260 16.01 -1.54 18.99
N GLY A 261 17.33 -1.46 18.95
CA GLY A 261 18.09 -1.56 17.70
C GLY A 261 18.13 -2.97 17.08
N ASN A 262 17.57 -4.00 17.73
CA ASN A 262 17.64 -5.38 17.25
C ASN A 262 16.33 -6.16 17.34
N TYR A 263 15.39 -5.74 18.21
CA TYR A 263 14.23 -6.55 18.57
C TYR A 263 12.91 -5.76 18.53
N TYR A 264 12.91 -4.48 18.10
CA TYR A 264 11.71 -3.67 17.96
C TYR A 264 11.19 -3.68 16.52
N ILE A 265 9.90 -3.90 16.38
CA ILE A 265 9.12 -3.71 15.16
C ILE A 265 8.16 -2.55 15.43
N VAL A 266 8.19 -1.49 14.60
CA VAL A 266 7.32 -0.33 14.72
C VAL A 266 6.73 -0.02 13.35
N PRO A 267 5.58 -0.62 13.01
CA PRO A 267 5.00 -0.51 11.68
C PRO A 267 4.80 0.95 11.24
N ASN A 268 5.26 1.28 10.03
CA ASN A 268 5.11 2.59 9.38
C ASN A 268 5.72 3.80 10.11
N ALA A 269 6.49 3.60 11.17
CA ALA A 269 7.06 4.70 11.95
C ALA A 269 8.23 5.41 11.24
N GLY A 270 8.98 4.71 10.39
CA GLY A 270 10.09 5.26 9.61
C GLY A 270 11.37 5.52 10.41
N TYR A 271 11.37 5.36 11.73
CA TYR A 271 12.54 5.52 12.61
C TYR A 271 12.98 4.22 13.30
N TYR A 272 12.16 3.18 13.26
CA TYR A 272 12.48 1.80 13.62
C TYR A 272 12.15 0.87 12.45
N TYR A 273 12.35 -0.44 12.65
CA TYR A 273 12.14 -1.45 11.61
C TYR A 273 10.66 -1.81 11.43
N ASP A 274 10.23 -1.94 10.19
CA ASP A 274 8.96 -2.58 9.84
C ASP A 274 9.06 -4.10 9.98
N TYR A 275 10.21 -4.67 9.59
CA TYR A 275 10.56 -6.09 9.69
C TYR A 275 11.95 -6.22 10.28
N LEU A 276 12.17 -7.23 11.14
CA LEU A 276 13.48 -7.48 11.70
C LEU A 276 14.41 -8.16 10.69
N ASN A 277 15.70 -7.92 10.84
CA ASN A 277 16.69 -8.70 10.13
C ASN A 277 16.83 -10.08 10.78
N GLU A 278 16.36 -11.14 10.13
CA GLU A 278 16.31 -12.49 10.66
C GLU A 278 17.71 -13.05 11.00
N ASP A 279 18.75 -12.69 10.24
CA ASP A 279 20.12 -13.11 10.55
C ASP A 279 20.61 -12.51 11.87
N THR A 280 20.39 -11.24 12.08
CA THR A 280 20.65 -10.57 13.35
C THR A 280 19.81 -11.16 14.48
N LEU A 281 18.52 -11.31 14.27
CA LEU A 281 17.59 -11.90 15.23
C LEU A 281 18.07 -13.29 15.69
N TYR A 282 18.46 -14.14 14.75
CA TYR A 282 18.84 -15.53 15.03
C TYR A 282 20.26 -15.68 15.59
N ASN A 283 21.23 -14.87 15.11
CA ASN A 283 22.65 -15.07 15.41
C ASN A 283 23.23 -14.16 16.50
N LEU A 284 22.66 -12.97 16.73
CA LEU A 284 23.15 -12.08 17.78
C LEU A 284 22.95 -12.71 19.17
N ALA A 285 23.99 -12.74 19.99
CA ALA A 285 23.93 -13.33 21.32
C ALA A 285 23.11 -12.47 22.28
N ILE A 286 22.10 -13.06 22.90
CA ILE A 286 21.17 -12.35 23.81
C ILE A 286 21.84 -11.76 25.04
N ASN A 287 22.93 -12.41 25.52
CA ASN A 287 23.71 -12.04 26.70
C ASN A 287 24.92 -11.15 26.39
N SER A 288 25.07 -10.69 25.14
CA SER A 288 26.22 -9.88 24.73
C SER A 288 25.75 -8.70 23.87
N ILE A 289 25.83 -7.49 24.40
CA ILE A 289 25.32 -6.29 23.73
C ILE A 289 26.17 -5.06 24.12
N GLY A 290 26.37 -4.16 23.18
CA GLY A 290 27.08 -2.89 23.42
C GLY A 290 28.50 -3.05 23.95
N GLY A 291 29.15 -4.19 23.67
CA GLY A 291 30.49 -4.50 24.16
C GLY A 291 30.52 -5.11 25.57
N VAL A 292 29.38 -5.33 26.18
CA VAL A 292 29.22 -6.00 27.49
C VAL A 292 28.74 -7.42 27.27
N THR A 293 29.33 -8.38 27.97
CA THR A 293 28.94 -9.80 27.91
C THR A 293 28.75 -10.34 29.32
N ILE A 294 27.51 -10.75 29.63
CA ILE A 294 27.23 -11.54 30.86
C ILE A 294 27.55 -13.01 30.56
N PRO A 295 28.14 -13.76 31.51
CA PRO A 295 28.46 -15.17 31.28
C PRO A 295 27.24 -15.98 30.84
N ALA A 296 27.45 -16.90 29.88
CA ALA A 296 26.38 -17.80 29.44
C ALA A 296 25.89 -18.68 30.62
N GLY A 297 24.59 -18.76 30.80
CA GLY A 297 23.94 -19.52 31.87
C GLY A 297 23.91 -18.78 33.20
N ASP A 298 24.27 -17.51 33.24
CA ASP A 298 24.09 -16.67 34.42
C ASP A 298 22.60 -16.54 34.80
N LYS A 299 22.32 -16.59 36.09
CA LYS A 299 20.95 -16.62 36.61
C LYS A 299 20.20 -15.30 36.45
N GLN A 300 20.92 -14.17 36.41
CA GLN A 300 20.34 -12.85 36.23
C GLN A 300 20.03 -12.54 34.77
N MET A 301 20.71 -13.18 33.79
CA MET A 301 20.35 -13.04 32.38
C MET A 301 19.24 -14.03 32.02
N ILE A 302 18.00 -13.67 32.39
CA ILE A 302 16.88 -14.59 32.35
C ILE A 302 16.29 -14.79 30.94
N GLY A 303 16.54 -13.89 29.96
CA GLY A 303 16.07 -14.12 28.62
C GLY A 303 16.04 -12.88 27.71
N GLY A 304 15.17 -12.93 26.72
CA GLY A 304 14.95 -11.85 25.78
C GLY A 304 13.51 -11.81 25.28
N ALA A 305 13.16 -10.69 24.64
CA ALA A 305 11.86 -10.48 24.01
C ALA A 305 12.00 -9.68 22.72
N ILE A 306 11.16 -10.01 21.74
CA ILE A 306 10.87 -9.15 20.58
C ILE A 306 9.65 -8.29 20.92
N ALA A 307 9.54 -7.09 20.35
CA ALA A 307 8.46 -6.17 20.66
C ALA A 307 7.83 -5.60 19.40
N VAL A 308 6.52 -5.45 19.42
CA VAL A 308 5.75 -4.69 18.42
C VAL A 308 5.14 -3.47 19.09
N TRP A 309 5.48 -2.29 18.58
CA TRP A 309 4.94 -1.01 19.02
C TRP A 309 4.09 -0.38 17.91
N ASN A 310 3.00 0.26 18.26
CA ASN A 310 2.04 0.83 17.33
C ASN A 310 1.99 2.37 17.43
N ASP A 311 3.14 3.00 17.37
CA ASP A 311 3.36 4.43 17.69
C ASP A 311 2.51 5.40 16.86
N MET A 312 2.14 5.02 15.62
CA MET A 312 1.58 5.91 14.61
C MET A 312 0.07 5.75 14.40
N THR A 313 -0.63 5.04 15.27
CA THR A 313 -2.02 4.61 15.05
C THR A 313 -3.00 5.77 14.88
N ASP A 314 -3.01 6.75 15.81
CA ASP A 314 -3.94 7.88 15.76
C ASP A 314 -3.62 8.84 14.60
N TYR A 315 -2.36 9.15 14.45
CA TYR A 315 -1.88 10.21 13.55
C TYR A 315 -2.03 9.86 12.07
N LEU A 316 -1.78 8.62 11.71
CA LEU A 316 -1.78 8.17 10.31
C LEU A 316 -3.01 7.36 9.93
N GLU A 317 -3.89 6.98 10.87
CA GLU A 317 -4.91 5.96 10.61
C GLU A 317 -4.26 4.82 9.81
N ASN A 318 -3.18 4.24 10.32
CA ASN A 318 -2.17 3.50 9.55
C ASN A 318 -2.69 2.24 8.85
N GLY A 319 -3.94 1.88 9.10
CA GLY A 319 -4.59 0.76 8.41
C GLY A 319 -3.96 -0.62 8.67
N VAL A 320 -3.02 -0.71 9.63
CA VAL A 320 -2.35 -1.96 9.98
C VAL A 320 -3.35 -2.92 10.60
N SER A 321 -3.58 -4.06 9.95
CA SER A 321 -4.47 -5.11 10.45
C SER A 321 -3.76 -6.01 11.46
N GLU A 322 -4.52 -6.88 12.13
CA GLU A 322 -3.96 -7.96 12.93
C GLU A 322 -3.12 -8.93 12.09
N TYR A 323 -3.51 -9.15 10.82
CA TYR A 323 -2.72 -9.92 9.88
C TYR A 323 -1.37 -9.24 9.57
N ASP A 324 -1.36 -7.93 9.39
CA ASP A 324 -0.12 -7.20 9.11
C ASP A 324 0.88 -7.29 10.27
N VAL A 325 0.38 -7.34 11.50
CA VAL A 325 1.21 -7.60 12.67
C VAL A 325 1.69 -9.05 12.68
N TYR A 326 0.79 -10.00 12.41
CA TYR A 326 1.15 -11.42 12.32
C TYR A 326 2.25 -11.66 11.27
N ASP A 327 2.11 -11.09 10.09
CA ASP A 327 3.09 -11.20 9.01
C ASP A 327 4.50 -10.71 9.40
N ARG A 328 4.55 -9.73 10.32
CA ARG A 328 5.82 -9.19 10.86
C ARG A 328 6.44 -10.01 11.98
N ILE A 329 5.70 -10.92 12.59
CA ILE A 329 6.16 -11.66 13.80
C ILE A 329 6.17 -13.17 13.61
N ASP A 330 5.59 -13.72 12.57
CA ASP A 330 5.43 -15.17 12.41
C ASP A 330 6.81 -15.88 12.35
N ASN A 331 7.67 -15.44 11.45
CA ASN A 331 9.06 -15.91 11.36
C ASN A 331 9.85 -15.57 12.64
N GLU A 332 9.67 -14.39 13.16
CA GLU A 332 10.39 -13.86 14.32
C GLU A 332 10.12 -14.66 15.57
N ILE A 333 8.88 -15.02 15.84
CA ILE A 333 8.50 -15.89 16.97
C ILE A 333 9.17 -17.24 16.84
N ALA A 334 9.17 -17.84 15.65
CA ALA A 334 9.78 -19.14 15.40
C ALA A 334 11.31 -19.11 15.58
N LEU A 335 11.98 -18.17 14.94
CA LEU A 335 13.43 -18.04 14.97
C LEU A 335 13.95 -17.63 16.36
N PHE A 336 13.26 -16.71 17.03
CA PHE A 336 13.63 -16.24 18.34
C PHE A 336 13.37 -17.31 19.42
N GLY A 337 12.25 -18.02 19.30
CA GLY A 337 11.95 -19.19 20.14
C GLY A 337 13.03 -20.26 20.03
N ALA A 338 13.43 -20.63 18.82
CA ALA A 338 14.52 -21.59 18.57
C ALA A 338 15.85 -21.12 19.17
N LYS A 339 16.20 -19.84 19.00
CA LYS A 339 17.41 -19.23 19.56
C LYS A 339 17.44 -19.31 21.09
N LEU A 340 16.37 -18.89 21.76
CA LEU A 340 16.29 -18.82 23.21
C LEU A 340 16.12 -20.19 23.86
N TRP A 341 15.55 -21.14 23.13
CA TRP A 341 15.51 -22.52 23.58
C TRP A 341 16.88 -23.19 23.51
N GLY A 342 17.62 -22.91 22.44
CA GLY A 342 18.95 -23.42 22.17
C GLY A 342 19.04 -24.04 20.78
N LYS A 343 19.51 -23.22 19.84
CA LYS A 343 19.56 -23.60 18.41
C LYS A 343 20.51 -24.76 18.07
N GLY A 344 21.29 -25.22 19.02
CA GLY A 344 22.28 -26.25 18.80
C GLY A 344 23.33 -25.82 17.76
N ASN A 345 23.57 -26.67 16.74
CA ASN A 345 24.47 -26.37 15.63
C ASN A 345 23.73 -25.98 14.35
N LYS A 346 22.42 -25.65 14.43
CA LYS A 346 21.66 -25.25 13.24
C LYS A 346 22.00 -23.81 12.87
N ASP A 347 22.20 -23.57 11.58
CA ASP A 347 22.28 -22.25 10.99
C ASP A 347 20.87 -21.70 10.70
N LEU A 348 20.80 -20.48 10.20
CA LEU A 348 19.52 -19.81 9.90
C LEU A 348 18.73 -20.57 8.84
N SER A 349 19.38 -21.09 7.79
CA SER A 349 18.70 -21.83 6.71
C SER A 349 17.99 -23.08 7.25
N ALA A 350 18.71 -23.88 8.03
CA ALA A 350 18.13 -25.07 8.66
C ALA A 350 17.01 -24.74 9.67
N ALA A 351 17.09 -23.59 10.34
CA ALA A 351 16.01 -23.15 11.22
C ALA A 351 14.77 -22.74 10.44
N LYS A 352 14.94 -22.08 9.29
CA LYS A 352 13.84 -21.72 8.37
C LYS A 352 13.18 -22.95 7.74
N GLU A 353 13.95 -23.96 7.37
CA GLU A 353 13.41 -25.24 6.88
C GLU A 353 12.54 -25.93 7.95
N ASP A 354 13.00 -25.96 9.20
CA ASP A 354 12.22 -26.52 10.31
C ASP A 354 10.91 -25.74 10.53
N TYR A 355 10.98 -24.42 10.52
CA TYR A 355 9.85 -23.54 10.66
C TYR A 355 8.83 -23.77 9.54
N ALA A 356 9.27 -23.74 8.28
CA ALA A 356 8.40 -23.99 7.13
C ALA A 356 7.72 -25.39 7.20
N ALA A 357 8.41 -26.38 7.75
CA ALA A 357 7.87 -27.72 7.92
C ALA A 357 6.86 -27.84 9.09
N LEU A 358 7.01 -27.00 10.15
CA LEU A 358 6.09 -26.97 11.29
C LEU A 358 4.83 -26.17 11.00
N GLY A 359 4.94 -25.10 10.22
CA GLY A 359 3.84 -24.17 9.89
C GLY A 359 3.24 -23.46 11.10
N THR A 360 2.16 -22.75 10.85
CA THR A 360 1.39 -22.01 11.87
C THR A 360 0.76 -22.98 12.90
N ALA A 361 0.60 -22.52 14.12
CA ALA A 361 -0.03 -23.30 15.17
C ALA A 361 -1.44 -23.76 14.79
N PRO A 362 -1.80 -25.03 15.06
CA PRO A 362 -3.15 -25.53 14.76
C PRO A 362 -4.24 -24.76 15.50
N ARG A 363 -5.38 -24.55 14.84
CA ARG A 363 -6.57 -23.87 15.39
C ARG A 363 -6.31 -22.39 15.67
N THR A 364 -5.57 -21.73 14.82
CA THR A 364 -5.40 -20.28 14.75
C THR A 364 -5.99 -19.75 13.45
N ASN A 365 -6.38 -18.49 13.42
CA ASN A 365 -6.94 -17.84 12.23
C ASN A 365 -6.31 -16.48 11.93
N PHE A 366 -4.98 -16.42 11.90
CA PHE A 366 -4.24 -15.19 11.60
C PHE A 366 -4.48 -14.66 10.19
N THR A 367 -4.87 -15.54 9.27
CA THR A 367 -5.07 -15.22 7.85
C THR A 367 -6.50 -14.82 7.52
N TYR A 368 -7.37 -14.64 8.53
CA TYR A 368 -8.79 -14.32 8.37
C TYR A 368 -9.51 -15.27 7.42
N GLU A 369 -9.30 -16.58 7.60
CA GLU A 369 -10.05 -17.59 6.88
C GLU A 369 -11.54 -17.45 7.18
N THR A 370 -12.34 -17.44 6.11
CA THR A 370 -13.79 -17.38 6.20
C THR A 370 -14.40 -18.77 6.07
N GLU A 371 -15.46 -19.04 6.84
CA GLU A 371 -16.27 -20.25 6.62
C GLU A 371 -16.90 -20.21 5.22
N LYS A 372 -16.85 -21.32 4.53
CA LYS A 372 -17.34 -21.46 3.17
C LYS A 372 -18.32 -22.63 3.08
N ASN A 373 -19.35 -22.51 2.25
CA ASN A 373 -20.27 -23.60 1.96
C ASN A 373 -19.60 -24.68 1.07
N GLU A 374 -20.36 -25.75 0.74
CA GLU A 374 -19.85 -26.85 -0.09
C GLU A 374 -19.42 -26.43 -1.51
N GLU A 375 -19.95 -25.31 -2.02
CA GLU A 375 -19.60 -24.73 -3.32
C GLU A 375 -18.39 -23.78 -3.24
N GLY A 376 -17.85 -23.54 -2.04
CA GLY A 376 -16.73 -22.65 -1.80
C GLY A 376 -17.12 -21.19 -1.58
N ALA A 377 -18.40 -20.86 -1.48
CA ALA A 377 -18.87 -19.51 -1.22
C ALA A 377 -18.80 -19.18 0.27
N ALA A 378 -18.21 -18.03 0.60
CA ALA A 378 -18.37 -17.40 1.90
C ALA A 378 -19.62 -16.52 1.95
N VAL A 379 -19.81 -15.67 0.92
CA VAL A 379 -21.04 -14.89 0.69
C VAL A 379 -21.33 -14.75 -0.80
N HIS A 380 -22.64 -14.59 -1.12
CA HIS A 380 -23.10 -14.24 -2.46
C HIS A 380 -24.26 -13.25 -2.36
N TYR A 381 -24.07 -12.03 -2.81
CA TYR A 381 -25.09 -10.97 -2.86
C TYR A 381 -25.48 -10.68 -4.31
N PRO A 382 -26.57 -11.30 -4.83
CA PRO A 382 -27.07 -11.06 -6.19
C PRO A 382 -27.65 -9.66 -6.40
N MET A 383 -27.77 -8.88 -5.33
CA MET A 383 -28.36 -7.52 -5.29
C MET A 383 -29.83 -7.44 -5.73
N ASP A 384 -30.54 -8.57 -5.84
CA ASP A 384 -31.98 -8.59 -5.96
C ASP A 384 -32.68 -8.13 -4.69
N ASN A 385 -32.04 -8.32 -3.58
CA ASN A 385 -32.43 -7.91 -2.24
C ASN A 385 -31.21 -7.92 -1.31
N MET A 386 -31.40 -7.62 -0.03
CA MET A 386 -30.32 -7.55 0.98
C MET A 386 -29.93 -8.92 1.57
N LYS A 387 -30.24 -10.03 0.89
CA LYS A 387 -30.02 -11.38 1.40
C LYS A 387 -28.76 -12.01 0.79
N ASP A 388 -28.07 -12.76 1.65
CA ASP A 388 -27.00 -13.64 1.23
C ASP A 388 -27.58 -14.93 0.61
N ALA A 389 -27.22 -15.17 -0.64
CA ALA A 389 -27.66 -16.36 -1.40
C ALA A 389 -26.75 -17.58 -1.18
N SER A 390 -25.58 -17.45 -0.54
CA SER A 390 -24.66 -18.56 -0.26
C SER A 390 -25.20 -19.53 0.81
N GLY A 391 -26.16 -19.06 1.60
CA GLY A 391 -26.69 -19.81 2.74
C GLY A 391 -25.86 -19.69 4.02
N SER A 392 -24.81 -18.87 4.04
CA SER A 392 -24.01 -18.59 5.25
C SER A 392 -24.76 -17.74 6.28
N GLY A 393 -25.85 -17.08 5.84
CA GLY A 393 -26.70 -16.25 6.69
C GLY A 393 -26.12 -14.86 6.97
N GLN A 394 -25.13 -14.43 6.21
CA GLN A 394 -24.45 -13.14 6.30
C GLN A 394 -25.21 -12.06 5.49
N ASP A 395 -26.49 -11.83 5.83
CA ASP A 395 -27.31 -10.86 5.15
C ASP A 395 -26.73 -9.45 5.24
N LEU A 396 -26.88 -8.65 4.16
CA LEU A 396 -26.53 -7.24 4.16
C LEU A 396 -27.42 -6.46 5.13
N LYS A 397 -26.82 -5.48 5.80
CA LYS A 397 -27.52 -4.55 6.68
C LYS A 397 -27.70 -3.20 6.02
N GLU A 398 -28.80 -2.54 6.33
CA GLU A 398 -29.02 -1.16 5.90
C GLU A 398 -27.86 -0.28 6.35
N GLY A 399 -27.38 0.51 5.42
CA GLY A 399 -26.31 1.50 5.65
C GLY A 399 -26.83 2.90 5.43
N LYS A 400 -26.14 3.66 4.57
CA LYS A 400 -26.47 5.08 4.35
C LYS A 400 -26.45 5.42 2.85
N ASN A 401 -27.46 6.14 2.38
CA ASN A 401 -27.53 6.64 1.00
C ASN A 401 -27.28 5.54 -0.07
N ALA A 402 -27.74 4.33 0.19
CA ALA A 402 -27.62 3.19 -0.68
C ALA A 402 -28.97 2.49 -0.78
N ALA A 403 -29.36 2.05 -1.98
CA ALA A 403 -30.63 1.38 -2.22
C ALA A 403 -30.51 0.43 -3.41
N ILE A 404 -31.28 -0.66 -3.38
CA ILE A 404 -31.43 -1.53 -4.55
C ILE A 404 -32.44 -0.87 -5.49
N GLU A 405 -32.02 -0.62 -6.73
CA GLU A 405 -32.83 -0.01 -7.79
C GLU A 405 -32.76 -0.86 -9.06
N SER A 406 -33.80 -0.71 -9.92
CA SER A 406 -33.78 -1.35 -11.22
C SER A 406 -33.02 -0.51 -12.23
N VAL A 407 -32.03 -1.10 -12.90
CA VAL A 407 -31.21 -0.49 -13.94
C VAL A 407 -30.90 -1.51 -15.03
N ASP A 408 -31.03 -1.13 -16.30
CA ASP A 408 -30.74 -1.99 -17.46
C ASP A 408 -31.47 -3.36 -17.43
N GLY A 409 -32.63 -3.42 -16.80
CA GLY A 409 -33.44 -4.65 -16.69
C GLY A 409 -33.03 -5.62 -15.60
N ARG A 410 -32.16 -5.18 -14.66
CA ARG A 410 -31.76 -5.93 -13.46
C ARG A 410 -31.91 -5.09 -12.20
N ASN A 411 -31.91 -5.71 -11.03
CA ASN A 411 -31.74 -5.01 -9.77
C ASN A 411 -30.25 -4.85 -9.47
N ALA A 412 -29.86 -3.74 -8.88
CA ALA A 412 -28.48 -3.50 -8.44
C ALA A 412 -28.46 -2.51 -7.28
N LEU A 413 -27.44 -2.59 -6.46
CA LEU A 413 -27.18 -1.65 -5.37
C LEU A 413 -26.65 -0.34 -5.97
N LYS A 414 -27.44 0.74 -5.84
CA LYS A 414 -26.99 2.09 -6.21
C LYS A 414 -26.22 2.72 -5.07
N LEU A 415 -25.05 3.24 -5.39
CA LEU A 415 -24.21 4.07 -4.54
C LEU A 415 -24.10 5.48 -5.14
N GLU A 416 -24.21 6.50 -4.28
CA GLU A 416 -24.37 7.91 -4.71
C GLU A 416 -23.11 8.76 -4.50
N GLY A 417 -21.95 8.13 -4.29
CA GLY A 417 -20.73 8.84 -3.93
C GLY A 417 -20.73 9.33 -2.48
N LYS A 418 -19.66 10.01 -2.04
CA LYS A 418 -19.49 10.51 -0.67
C LYS A 418 -19.70 9.41 0.38
N GLU A 419 -20.57 9.62 1.35
CA GLU A 419 -20.99 8.64 2.33
C GLU A 419 -22.16 7.84 1.78
N SER A 420 -21.87 6.66 1.22
CA SER A 420 -22.87 5.78 0.60
C SER A 420 -22.41 4.32 0.75
N TYR A 421 -23.16 3.48 1.47
CA TYR A 421 -22.77 2.10 1.75
C TYR A 421 -23.92 1.25 2.29
N VAL A 422 -23.77 -0.07 2.16
CA VAL A 422 -24.42 -1.10 2.98
C VAL A 422 -23.36 -1.84 3.78
N SER A 423 -23.72 -2.44 4.93
CA SER A 423 -22.77 -3.12 5.81
C SER A 423 -22.94 -4.63 5.77
N THR A 424 -21.84 -5.34 6.08
CA THR A 424 -21.84 -6.78 6.33
C THR A 424 -21.52 -7.06 7.80
N ASP A 425 -21.57 -8.31 8.24
CA ASP A 425 -21.01 -8.78 9.53
C ASP A 425 -19.56 -9.23 9.41
N LEU A 426 -18.98 -9.17 8.20
CA LEU A 426 -17.61 -9.54 7.91
C LEU A 426 -16.73 -8.28 7.97
N ALA A 427 -15.66 -8.29 8.77
CA ALA A 427 -14.74 -7.15 8.83
C ALA A 427 -13.77 -7.19 7.66
N THR A 428 -13.19 -8.36 7.43
CA THR A 428 -12.19 -8.59 6.39
C THR A 428 -12.15 -10.07 6.04
N ALA A 429 -11.72 -10.40 4.83
CA ALA A 429 -11.42 -11.78 4.43
C ALA A 429 -9.96 -11.86 3.98
N GLY A 430 -9.28 -12.93 4.39
CA GLY A 430 -7.84 -13.07 4.21
C GLY A 430 -7.41 -13.75 2.92
N LEU A 431 -6.22 -14.34 2.99
CA LEU A 431 -5.58 -15.00 1.86
C LEU A 431 -6.37 -16.22 1.36
N GLY A 432 -6.18 -16.56 0.10
CA GLY A 432 -6.85 -17.71 -0.52
C GLY A 432 -8.32 -17.47 -0.83
N ASN A 433 -8.75 -16.23 -0.83
CA ASN A 433 -10.08 -15.81 -1.26
C ASN A 433 -10.05 -15.17 -2.65
N ASP A 434 -11.22 -15.07 -3.22
CA ASP A 434 -11.54 -14.46 -4.48
C ASP A 434 -12.77 -13.57 -4.26
N LEU A 435 -12.67 -12.31 -4.66
CA LEU A 435 -13.76 -11.33 -4.58
C LEU A 435 -14.15 -10.92 -5.99
N ARG A 436 -15.37 -11.25 -6.40
CA ARG A 436 -15.95 -10.84 -7.68
C ARG A 436 -17.09 -9.87 -7.46
N VAL A 437 -17.18 -8.88 -8.35
CA VAL A 437 -18.22 -7.87 -8.30
C VAL A 437 -18.50 -7.34 -9.70
N LYS A 438 -19.77 -7.18 -10.04
CA LYS A 438 -20.16 -6.43 -11.24
C LYS A 438 -20.43 -4.99 -10.87
N VAL A 439 -19.86 -4.08 -11.64
CA VAL A 439 -19.99 -2.63 -11.40
C VAL A 439 -20.34 -1.89 -12.68
N LYS A 440 -21.13 -0.81 -12.55
CA LYS A 440 -21.38 0.15 -13.61
C LYS A 440 -21.13 1.55 -13.06
N ARG A 441 -19.98 2.12 -13.42
CA ARG A 441 -19.60 3.50 -13.05
C ARG A 441 -20.46 4.49 -13.84
N THR A 442 -20.98 5.55 -13.19
CA THR A 442 -21.83 6.54 -13.85
C THR A 442 -21.23 7.94 -13.92
N THR A 443 -20.04 8.15 -13.37
CA THR A 443 -19.29 9.42 -13.38
C THR A 443 -17.94 9.24 -14.04
N ASP A 444 -17.43 10.28 -14.70
CA ASP A 444 -16.18 10.27 -15.45
C ASP A 444 -15.02 11.02 -14.77
N GLY A 445 -15.22 11.55 -13.56
CA GLY A 445 -14.18 12.26 -12.83
C GLY A 445 -13.06 11.34 -12.32
N ASP A 446 -11.85 11.88 -12.14
CA ASP A 446 -10.69 11.17 -11.53
C ASP A 446 -10.69 11.29 -10.00
N GLU A 447 -11.79 11.71 -9.38
CA GLU A 447 -11.93 11.70 -7.93
C GLU A 447 -11.98 10.27 -7.40
N GLU A 448 -11.38 10.06 -6.23
CA GLU A 448 -11.35 8.75 -5.57
C GLU A 448 -12.75 8.16 -5.41
N GLN A 449 -12.90 6.88 -5.76
CA GLN A 449 -14.15 6.14 -5.60
C GLN A 449 -13.89 4.75 -5.00
N ILE A 450 -14.46 4.50 -3.82
CA ILE A 450 -14.25 3.28 -3.04
C ILE A 450 -15.41 2.33 -3.24
N LEU A 451 -15.11 1.08 -3.64
CA LEU A 451 -16.08 -0.02 -3.81
C LEU A 451 -16.31 -0.78 -2.50
N PHE A 452 -15.23 -1.07 -1.77
CA PHE A 452 -15.29 -1.81 -0.50
C PHE A 452 -14.40 -1.13 0.52
N GLU A 453 -14.84 -1.12 1.77
CA GLU A 453 -14.16 -0.47 2.88
C GLU A 453 -14.21 -1.32 4.14
N SER A 454 -13.10 -1.36 4.86
CA SER A 454 -13.01 -1.76 6.27
C SER A 454 -12.08 -0.77 7.02
N SER A 455 -11.91 -0.99 8.32
CA SER A 455 -10.95 -0.21 9.11
C SER A 455 -9.48 -0.41 8.67
N TYR A 456 -9.19 -1.45 7.90
CA TYR A 456 -7.82 -1.82 7.52
C TYR A 456 -7.44 -1.53 6.08
N GLY A 457 -8.40 -1.23 5.23
CA GLY A 457 -8.12 -0.97 3.83
C GLY A 457 -9.36 -0.72 2.99
N THR A 458 -9.11 -0.49 1.70
CA THR A 458 -10.18 -0.23 0.72
C THR A 458 -9.88 -0.92 -0.60
N ILE A 459 -10.92 -1.29 -1.36
CA ILE A 459 -10.82 -1.57 -2.79
C ILE A 459 -11.46 -0.41 -3.53
N LYS A 460 -10.75 0.15 -4.50
CA LYS A 460 -11.11 1.37 -5.21
C LYS A 460 -11.41 1.12 -6.68
N ALA A 461 -12.53 1.63 -7.14
CA ALA A 461 -12.82 1.72 -8.58
C ALA A 461 -11.95 2.79 -9.26
N VAL A 462 -11.59 3.85 -8.49
CA VAL A 462 -10.77 4.97 -8.96
C VAL A 462 -9.81 5.37 -7.84
N GLN A 463 -8.53 5.20 -8.07
CA GLN A 463 -7.46 5.77 -7.24
C GLN A 463 -7.26 7.23 -7.59
N LYS A 464 -7.12 8.10 -6.59
CA LYS A 464 -7.01 9.55 -6.76
C LYS A 464 -5.85 9.97 -7.65
N GLU A 465 -4.65 9.40 -7.46
CA GLU A 465 -3.44 9.84 -8.15
C GLU A 465 -3.34 9.26 -9.58
N THR A 466 -3.95 8.10 -9.85
CA THR A 466 -3.81 7.38 -11.11
C THR A 466 -5.08 7.30 -11.93
N GLY A 467 -6.25 7.47 -11.32
CA GLY A 467 -7.55 7.24 -11.94
C GLY A 467 -7.84 5.75 -12.24
N LYS A 468 -6.98 4.84 -11.80
CA LYS A 468 -7.02 3.40 -12.06
C LYS A 468 -7.75 2.64 -10.94
N VAL A 469 -8.18 1.42 -11.22
CA VAL A 469 -8.63 0.46 -10.20
C VAL A 469 -7.46 0.09 -9.29
N GLY A 470 -7.72 -0.07 -8.01
CA GLY A 470 -6.68 -0.41 -7.07
C GLY A 470 -7.19 -0.75 -5.67
N PHE A 471 -6.29 -0.80 -4.72
CA PHE A 471 -6.61 -1.00 -3.31
C PHE A 471 -5.64 -0.22 -2.42
N THR A 472 -6.04 -0.05 -1.17
CA THR A 472 -5.18 0.53 -0.13
C THR A 472 -4.95 -0.52 0.95
N ARG A 473 -3.70 -0.67 1.36
CA ARG A 473 -3.31 -1.44 2.54
C ARG A 473 -2.23 -0.67 3.31
N GLU A 474 -2.35 -0.61 4.62
CA GLU A 474 -1.45 0.16 5.50
C GLU A 474 -1.25 1.62 5.04
N ASN A 475 -2.32 2.27 4.58
CA ASN A 475 -2.31 3.62 3.99
C ASN A 475 -1.46 3.80 2.72
N HIS A 476 -1.03 2.72 2.09
CA HIS A 476 -0.35 2.76 0.80
C HIS A 476 -1.32 2.37 -0.32
N ASP A 477 -1.35 3.20 -1.36
CA ASP A 477 -2.17 2.99 -2.55
C ASP A 477 -1.43 2.14 -3.58
N TYR A 478 -2.11 1.10 -4.07
CA TYR A 478 -1.64 0.22 -5.13
C TYR A 478 -2.60 0.29 -6.29
N SER A 479 -2.12 0.56 -7.50
CA SER A 479 -2.95 0.73 -8.70
C SER A 479 -2.62 -0.32 -9.74
N PHE A 480 -3.67 -0.98 -10.25
CA PHE A 480 -3.56 -1.83 -11.43
C PHE A 480 -3.51 -0.99 -12.71
N ASN A 481 -2.96 -1.55 -13.78
CA ASN A 481 -2.97 -0.92 -15.10
C ASN A 481 -4.33 -1.07 -15.79
N TYR A 482 -5.39 -0.59 -15.10
CA TYR A 482 -6.74 -0.64 -15.59
C TYR A 482 -7.57 0.55 -15.12
N LYS A 483 -8.25 1.23 -16.05
CA LYS A 483 -9.25 2.27 -15.75
C LYS A 483 -10.64 1.73 -16.01
N LEU A 484 -11.54 1.87 -15.04
CA LEU A 484 -12.92 1.42 -15.14
C LEU A 484 -13.69 2.34 -16.12
N PRO A 485 -14.31 1.78 -17.17
CA PRO A 485 -15.11 2.56 -18.13
C PRO A 485 -16.35 3.16 -17.46
N VAL A 486 -16.93 4.17 -18.15
CA VAL A 486 -18.14 4.85 -17.70
C VAL A 486 -19.34 4.30 -18.44
N ASN A 487 -20.47 4.13 -17.76
CA ASN A 487 -21.75 3.65 -18.27
C ASN A 487 -21.76 2.22 -18.84
N GLU A 488 -20.74 1.45 -18.53
CA GLU A 488 -20.63 0.05 -18.91
C GLU A 488 -20.63 -0.87 -17.69
N TRP A 489 -21.28 -2.04 -17.78
CA TRP A 489 -21.14 -3.10 -16.80
C TRP A 489 -19.85 -3.86 -17.01
N VAL A 490 -19.08 -3.99 -15.93
CA VAL A 490 -17.79 -4.70 -15.91
C VAL A 490 -17.79 -5.63 -14.71
N GLU A 491 -17.33 -6.86 -14.89
CA GLU A 491 -17.01 -7.76 -13.79
C GLU A 491 -15.52 -7.55 -13.42
N LEU A 492 -15.29 -7.19 -12.17
CA LEU A 492 -13.96 -7.16 -11.55
C LEU A 492 -13.82 -8.38 -10.66
N GLU A 493 -12.72 -9.10 -10.80
CA GLU A 493 -12.34 -10.18 -9.93
C GLU A 493 -10.96 -9.93 -9.36
N PHE A 494 -10.86 -9.95 -8.04
CA PHE A 494 -9.62 -9.81 -7.31
C PHE A 494 -9.28 -11.15 -6.66
N LYS A 495 -8.11 -11.69 -6.97
CA LYS A 495 -7.56 -12.89 -6.30
C LYS A 495 -6.35 -12.49 -5.50
N ASN A 496 -6.25 -12.95 -4.25
CA ASN A 496 -5.08 -12.72 -3.44
C ASN A 496 -4.29 -14.00 -3.20
N GLU A 497 -2.99 -13.87 -3.28
CA GLU A 497 -2.00 -14.88 -2.90
C GLU A 497 -1.03 -14.26 -1.89
N GLN A 498 -0.06 -15.01 -1.40
CA GLN A 498 0.81 -14.60 -0.30
C GLN A 498 1.41 -13.19 -0.45
N ASN A 499 1.87 -12.83 -1.65
CA ASN A 499 2.50 -11.54 -1.94
C ASN A 499 2.01 -10.90 -3.24
N LYS A 500 0.87 -11.34 -3.78
CA LYS A 500 0.31 -10.86 -5.05
C LYS A 500 -1.18 -10.64 -4.97
N THR A 501 -1.65 -9.66 -5.74
CA THR A 501 -3.07 -9.49 -6.04
C THR A 501 -3.24 -9.46 -7.56
N TYR A 502 -4.10 -10.32 -8.06
CA TYR A 502 -4.44 -10.40 -9.47
C TYR A 502 -5.75 -9.65 -9.72
N LEU A 503 -5.81 -8.90 -10.80
CA LEU A 503 -7.03 -8.30 -11.31
C LEU A 503 -7.44 -8.99 -12.60
N TYR A 504 -8.62 -9.60 -12.59
CA TYR A 504 -9.30 -10.05 -13.81
C TYR A 504 -10.44 -9.08 -14.14
N VAL A 505 -10.64 -8.86 -15.42
CA VAL A 505 -11.71 -8.03 -15.96
C VAL A 505 -12.49 -8.84 -16.96
N ASN A 506 -13.78 -9.02 -16.70
CA ASN A 506 -14.67 -9.85 -17.55
C ASN A 506 -14.11 -11.28 -17.79
N GLY A 507 -13.43 -11.84 -16.79
CA GLY A 507 -12.85 -13.17 -16.83
C GLY A 507 -11.44 -13.25 -17.44
N GLU A 508 -10.88 -12.15 -17.92
CA GLU A 508 -9.53 -12.11 -18.49
C GLU A 508 -8.54 -11.46 -17.51
N LEU A 509 -7.37 -12.10 -17.30
CA LEU A 509 -6.30 -11.52 -16.48
C LEU A 509 -5.86 -10.19 -17.09
N ARG A 510 -6.02 -9.13 -16.32
CA ARG A 510 -5.65 -7.79 -16.76
C ARG A 510 -4.33 -7.33 -16.20
N ASP A 511 -4.07 -7.58 -14.92
CA ASP A 511 -2.85 -7.12 -14.27
C ASP A 511 -2.55 -7.88 -12.99
N VAL A 512 -1.29 -7.83 -12.55
CA VAL A 512 -0.81 -8.44 -11.31
C VAL A 512 0.05 -7.43 -10.56
N LEU A 513 -0.24 -7.23 -9.27
CA LEU A 513 0.61 -6.50 -8.35
C LEU A 513 1.39 -7.49 -7.47
N GLY A 514 2.68 -7.25 -7.28
CA GLY A 514 3.53 -8.10 -6.43
C GLY A 514 5.01 -7.98 -6.72
N ASP A 515 5.48 -8.50 -7.83
CA ASP A 515 6.92 -8.60 -8.14
C ASP A 515 7.37 -7.51 -9.14
N ASP A 516 6.74 -6.35 -9.15
CA ASP A 516 7.06 -5.27 -10.06
C ASP A 516 7.46 -3.98 -9.35
N GLU A 517 7.98 -3.01 -10.10
CA GLU A 517 8.49 -1.74 -9.58
C GLU A 517 7.41 -0.86 -8.92
N ARG A 518 6.12 -1.09 -9.24
CA ARG A 518 5.00 -0.32 -8.68
C ARG A 518 4.81 -0.54 -7.17
N VAL A 519 5.37 -1.62 -6.64
CA VAL A 519 5.35 -1.97 -5.21
C VAL A 519 6.74 -1.95 -4.61
N GLU A 520 7.64 -1.15 -5.18
CA GLU A 520 9.04 -1.05 -4.76
C GLU A 520 9.18 -0.92 -3.24
N GLY A 521 10.03 -1.79 -2.67
CA GLY A 521 10.30 -1.84 -1.24
C GLY A 521 9.17 -2.39 -0.36
N ARG A 522 8.03 -2.80 -0.96
CA ARG A 522 6.84 -3.28 -0.23
C ARG A 522 6.15 -4.48 -0.88
N PRO A 523 6.87 -5.51 -1.31
CA PRO A 523 6.26 -6.64 -2.04
C PRO A 523 5.21 -7.39 -1.21
N LEU A 524 5.37 -7.47 0.11
CA LEU A 524 4.42 -8.14 1.00
C LEU A 524 3.08 -7.41 1.11
N LEU A 525 3.05 -6.09 0.89
CA LEU A 525 1.84 -5.28 0.92
C LEU A 525 1.04 -5.33 -0.38
N ALA A 526 1.58 -5.92 -1.45
CA ALA A 526 0.88 -6.06 -2.73
C ALA A 526 -0.30 -7.06 -2.69
N THR A 527 -0.46 -7.79 -1.60
CA THR A 527 -1.63 -8.63 -1.34
C THR A 527 -2.71 -7.84 -0.65
N THR A 528 -3.90 -7.74 -1.27
CA THR A 528 -5.05 -7.16 -0.58
C THR A 528 -5.63 -8.12 0.45
N MET A 529 -6.01 -7.56 1.61
CA MET A 529 -6.92 -8.23 2.56
C MET A 529 -8.30 -7.66 2.28
N PHE A 530 -9.23 -8.50 1.80
CA PHE A 530 -10.53 -8.01 1.30
C PHE A 530 -11.32 -7.23 2.35
N PRO A 531 -11.47 -5.91 2.19
CA PRO A 531 -12.10 -5.02 3.17
C PRO A 531 -13.61 -5.01 2.96
N ILE A 532 -14.31 -6.04 3.38
CA ILE A 532 -15.72 -6.28 3.07
C ILE A 532 -16.69 -5.91 4.20
N GLU A 533 -16.26 -5.12 5.17
CA GLU A 533 -17.14 -4.58 6.21
C GLU A 533 -18.28 -3.74 5.62
N ARG A 534 -17.96 -2.99 4.54
CA ARG A 534 -18.91 -2.20 3.78
C ARG A 534 -18.77 -2.41 2.28
N ILE A 535 -19.89 -2.45 1.58
CA ILE A 535 -19.97 -2.26 0.13
C ILE A 535 -20.31 -0.79 -0.07
N GLY A 536 -19.38 -0.03 -0.64
CA GLY A 536 -19.36 1.42 -0.61
C GLY A 536 -18.40 1.97 0.45
N SER A 537 -18.59 3.21 0.88
CA SER A 537 -17.68 3.88 1.81
C SER A 537 -18.36 4.94 2.66
N THR A 538 -17.76 5.24 3.80
CA THR A 538 -18.14 6.33 4.70
C THR A 538 -17.67 7.71 4.24
N LYS A 539 -16.78 7.77 3.23
CA LYS A 539 -16.18 9.04 2.76
C LYS A 539 -16.34 9.25 1.25
N ASN A 540 -15.73 8.40 0.44
CA ASN A 540 -15.59 8.56 -1.02
C ASN A 540 -16.17 7.34 -1.75
N ALA A 541 -17.42 7.01 -1.48
CA ALA A 541 -18.05 5.84 -2.08
C ALA A 541 -18.07 5.92 -3.61
N PHE A 542 -18.08 4.76 -4.22
CA PHE A 542 -18.35 4.60 -5.65
C PHE A 542 -19.64 5.32 -6.07
N THR A 543 -19.64 5.90 -7.27
CA THR A 543 -20.81 6.52 -7.85
C THR A 543 -21.28 5.68 -9.04
N GLY A 544 -22.35 4.92 -8.84
CA GLY A 544 -22.84 3.99 -9.82
C GLY A 544 -23.62 2.83 -9.21
N TYR A 545 -23.55 1.68 -9.87
CA TYR A 545 -24.28 0.48 -9.48
C TYR A 545 -23.33 -0.67 -9.20
N VAL A 546 -23.64 -1.44 -8.17
CA VAL A 546 -22.93 -2.65 -7.76
C VAL A 546 -23.89 -3.82 -7.81
N ASP A 547 -23.46 -4.93 -8.39
CA ASP A 547 -24.27 -6.13 -8.57
C ASP A 547 -23.41 -7.38 -8.37
N ASP A 548 -24.03 -8.51 -8.07
CA ASP A 548 -23.46 -9.85 -8.07
C ASP A 548 -22.10 -9.93 -7.31
N VAL A 549 -22.11 -9.52 -6.03
CA VAL A 549 -20.90 -9.60 -5.18
C VAL A 549 -20.72 -11.02 -4.66
N ARG A 550 -19.58 -11.62 -4.93
CA ARG A 550 -19.22 -12.98 -4.52
C ARG A 550 -17.87 -13.00 -3.85
N LEU A 551 -17.81 -13.59 -2.67
CA LEU A 551 -16.57 -13.85 -1.95
C LEU A 551 -16.48 -15.34 -1.62
N GLY A 552 -15.35 -15.94 -1.89
CA GLY A 552 -15.17 -17.34 -1.56
C GLY A 552 -13.81 -17.91 -1.93
N THR A 553 -13.78 -19.19 -2.24
CA THR A 553 -12.54 -19.91 -2.58
C THR A 553 -11.87 -19.30 -3.82
N ASN A 554 -10.58 -19.05 -3.73
CA ASN A 554 -9.75 -18.70 -4.88
C ASN A 554 -9.71 -19.90 -5.84
N ALA A 555 -10.55 -19.84 -6.87
CA ALA A 555 -10.68 -20.88 -7.88
C ALA A 555 -10.84 -20.24 -9.27
N ASP A 556 -10.62 -21.02 -10.32
CA ASP A 556 -10.89 -20.55 -11.68
C ASP A 556 -12.39 -20.59 -11.95
N PHE A 557 -13.00 -19.44 -11.95
CA PHE A 557 -14.41 -19.27 -12.28
C PHE A 557 -14.57 -18.78 -13.73
N ALA A 558 -15.66 -19.22 -14.36
CA ALA A 558 -16.04 -18.65 -15.64
C ALA A 558 -16.78 -17.32 -15.42
N SER A 559 -16.34 -16.26 -16.11
CA SER A 559 -17.07 -15.00 -16.12
C SER A 559 -18.45 -15.16 -16.75
N THR A 560 -19.47 -14.62 -16.10
CA THR A 560 -20.83 -14.59 -16.65
C THR A 560 -21.06 -13.42 -17.61
N MET A 561 -20.06 -12.56 -17.81
CA MET A 561 -20.21 -11.34 -18.62
C MET A 561 -20.64 -11.55 -20.08
N PRO A 562 -20.21 -12.62 -20.79
CA PRO A 562 -20.75 -12.88 -22.14
C PRO A 562 -22.27 -13.04 -22.14
N LEU A 563 -22.83 -13.78 -21.17
CA LEU A 563 -24.26 -13.96 -21.00
C LEU A 563 -24.94 -12.70 -20.48
N ASP A 564 -24.30 -12.00 -19.54
CA ASP A 564 -24.79 -10.71 -19.05
C ASP A 564 -25.01 -9.70 -20.16
N TYR A 565 -24.04 -9.55 -21.04
CA TYR A 565 -24.16 -8.63 -22.18
C TYR A 565 -25.29 -9.02 -23.14
N ALA A 566 -25.41 -10.32 -23.40
CA ALA A 566 -26.50 -10.81 -24.23
C ALA A 566 -27.90 -10.55 -23.61
N VAL A 567 -28.04 -10.79 -22.32
CA VAL A 567 -29.29 -10.54 -21.56
C VAL A 567 -29.61 -9.05 -21.45
N LEU A 568 -28.61 -8.21 -21.16
CA LEU A 568 -28.79 -6.75 -21.11
C LEU A 568 -29.27 -6.22 -22.45
N THR A 569 -28.66 -6.66 -23.56
CA THR A 569 -29.08 -6.28 -24.90
C THR A 569 -30.49 -6.79 -25.21
N ALA A 570 -30.79 -8.05 -24.87
CA ALA A 570 -32.08 -8.65 -25.06
C ALA A 570 -33.22 -7.92 -24.32
N ASN A 571 -32.96 -7.50 -23.07
CA ASN A 571 -33.94 -6.76 -22.27
C ASN A 571 -34.31 -5.41 -22.89
N GLN A 572 -33.41 -4.75 -23.59
CA GLN A 572 -33.71 -3.50 -24.29
C GLN A 572 -34.61 -3.72 -25.52
N VAL A 573 -34.50 -4.90 -26.15
CA VAL A 573 -35.24 -5.25 -27.35
C VAL A 573 -36.63 -5.84 -27.00
N ILE A 574 -36.73 -6.70 -26.00
CA ILE A 574 -37.98 -7.37 -25.56
C ILE A 574 -39.11 -6.37 -25.31
N GLY A 575 -38.79 -5.24 -24.66
CA GLY A 575 -39.80 -4.22 -24.32
C GLY A 575 -40.50 -3.59 -25.54
N LYS A 576 -39.95 -3.79 -26.75
CA LYS A 576 -40.45 -3.18 -28.00
C LYS A 576 -40.94 -4.17 -29.06
N THR A 577 -40.41 -5.38 -29.07
CA THR A 577 -40.61 -6.36 -30.15
C THR A 577 -41.56 -7.49 -29.77
N GLU A 578 -42.02 -7.63 -28.50
CA GLU A 578 -42.85 -8.76 -28.00
C GLU A 578 -42.23 -10.14 -28.37
N ASN A 579 -40.93 -10.27 -28.42
CA ASN A 579 -40.23 -11.50 -28.80
C ASN A 579 -40.29 -12.53 -27.65
N ALA A 580 -41.23 -13.46 -27.75
CA ALA A 580 -41.47 -14.50 -26.71
C ALA A 580 -40.28 -15.46 -26.57
N GLN A 581 -39.56 -15.76 -27.64
CA GLN A 581 -38.37 -16.61 -27.60
C GLN A 581 -37.26 -15.96 -26.81
N LEU A 582 -36.99 -14.69 -27.10
CA LEU A 582 -35.95 -13.90 -26.40
C LEU A 582 -36.28 -13.80 -24.91
N ALA A 583 -37.54 -13.54 -24.55
CA ALA A 583 -37.99 -13.50 -23.17
C ALA A 583 -37.83 -14.84 -22.43
N GLN A 584 -38.01 -15.95 -23.12
CA GLN A 584 -37.77 -17.28 -22.55
C GLN A 584 -36.28 -17.54 -22.29
N LEU A 585 -35.40 -17.20 -23.22
CA LEU A 585 -33.95 -17.37 -23.07
C LEU A 585 -33.37 -16.49 -21.95
N VAL A 586 -33.87 -15.25 -21.83
CA VAL A 586 -33.50 -14.37 -20.69
C VAL A 586 -33.91 -14.99 -19.35
N LYS A 587 -35.05 -15.62 -19.28
CA LYS A 587 -35.50 -16.34 -18.07
C LYS A 587 -34.62 -17.56 -17.77
N GLU A 588 -34.10 -18.25 -18.77
CA GLU A 588 -33.18 -19.37 -18.58
C GLU A 588 -31.84 -18.91 -18.03
N ALA A 589 -31.42 -17.71 -18.34
CA ALA A 589 -30.21 -17.11 -17.81
C ALA A 589 -30.26 -16.85 -16.29
N GLU A 590 -31.46 -16.63 -15.70
CA GLU A 590 -31.64 -16.45 -14.26
C GLU A 590 -31.05 -17.61 -13.45
N ALA A 591 -31.22 -18.85 -13.93
CA ALA A 591 -30.70 -20.03 -13.25
C ALA A 591 -29.16 -20.13 -13.30
N ILE A 592 -28.54 -19.65 -14.39
CA ILE A 592 -27.08 -19.58 -14.52
C ILE A 592 -26.50 -18.52 -13.57
N PHE A 593 -27.12 -17.35 -13.53
CA PHE A 593 -26.68 -16.25 -12.64
C PHE A 593 -26.86 -16.60 -11.16
N ALA A 594 -27.86 -17.41 -10.80
CA ALA A 594 -28.08 -17.85 -9.42
C ALA A 594 -27.00 -18.83 -8.91
N ALA A 595 -26.32 -19.55 -9.80
CA ALA A 595 -25.28 -20.48 -9.42
C ALA A 595 -24.02 -19.72 -8.96
N TYR A 596 -23.41 -20.14 -7.85
CA TYR A 596 -22.18 -19.51 -7.36
C TYR A 596 -21.01 -19.68 -8.34
N ASN A 597 -20.88 -20.86 -8.95
CA ASN A 597 -19.89 -21.18 -9.97
C ASN A 597 -20.54 -21.81 -11.20
N PRO A 598 -21.11 -21.01 -12.11
CA PRO A 598 -21.81 -21.54 -13.28
C PRO A 598 -20.86 -22.17 -14.29
N ASP A 599 -21.39 -23.14 -15.06
CA ASP A 599 -20.65 -23.85 -16.11
C ASP A 599 -20.35 -22.93 -17.31
N ALA A 600 -19.08 -22.87 -17.71
CA ALA A 600 -18.62 -22.00 -18.81
C ALA A 600 -19.32 -22.32 -20.16
N SER A 601 -19.60 -23.60 -20.45
CA SER A 601 -20.29 -23.97 -21.69
C SER A 601 -21.74 -23.49 -21.67
N ALA A 602 -22.44 -23.64 -20.52
CA ALA A 602 -23.81 -23.17 -20.37
C ALA A 602 -23.91 -21.63 -20.55
N ILE A 603 -22.93 -20.87 -20.01
CA ILE A 603 -22.82 -19.41 -20.20
C ILE A 603 -22.73 -19.08 -21.69
N ASN A 604 -21.74 -19.68 -22.37
CA ASN A 604 -21.41 -19.33 -23.76
C ASN A 604 -22.48 -19.79 -24.73
N ASP A 605 -23.06 -21.00 -24.53
CA ASP A 605 -24.09 -21.56 -25.40
C ASP A 605 -25.38 -20.71 -25.35
N LEU A 606 -25.82 -20.34 -24.14
CA LEU A 606 -27.02 -19.51 -23.97
C LEU A 606 -26.80 -18.08 -24.49
N ALA A 607 -25.59 -17.50 -24.26
CA ALA A 607 -25.24 -16.21 -24.81
C ALA A 607 -25.28 -16.20 -26.35
N ALA A 608 -24.74 -17.25 -26.98
CA ALA A 608 -24.78 -17.41 -28.43
C ALA A 608 -26.20 -17.58 -28.97
N GLU A 609 -27.07 -18.32 -28.26
CA GLU A 609 -28.47 -18.50 -28.62
C GLU A 609 -29.26 -17.20 -28.54
N ILE A 610 -29.07 -16.42 -27.46
CA ILE A 610 -29.68 -15.09 -27.32
C ILE A 610 -29.20 -14.17 -28.45
N LYS A 611 -27.89 -14.16 -28.74
CA LYS A 611 -27.33 -13.36 -29.83
C LYS A 611 -27.93 -13.72 -31.19
N ALA A 612 -28.10 -15.00 -31.50
CA ALA A 612 -28.69 -15.44 -32.76
C ALA A 612 -30.13 -14.92 -32.94
N VAL A 613 -30.92 -14.90 -31.85
CA VAL A 613 -32.30 -14.37 -31.88
C VAL A 613 -32.29 -12.83 -31.98
N LEU A 614 -31.32 -12.15 -31.39
CA LEU A 614 -31.12 -10.70 -31.50
C LEU A 614 -30.79 -10.33 -32.95
N ASP A 615 -29.86 -11.05 -33.58
CA ASP A 615 -29.40 -10.78 -34.95
C ASP A 615 -30.58 -10.95 -35.99
N ASP A 616 -31.58 -11.79 -35.67
CA ASP A 616 -32.82 -11.94 -36.48
C ASP A 616 -33.91 -10.91 -36.14
N SER A 617 -33.69 -10.09 -35.12
CA SER A 617 -34.68 -9.13 -34.63
C SER A 617 -34.52 -7.77 -35.32
N ASP A 618 -35.63 -7.13 -35.68
CA ASP A 618 -35.65 -5.79 -36.29
C ASP A 618 -35.63 -4.70 -35.19
N TYR A 619 -34.42 -4.23 -34.82
CA TYR A 619 -34.24 -3.11 -33.89
C TYR A 619 -33.31 -2.06 -34.47
N LYS A 620 -33.41 -0.82 -33.98
CA LYS A 620 -32.55 0.28 -34.41
C LYS A 620 -31.24 0.24 -33.62
N GLU A 621 -30.11 0.20 -34.34
CA GLU A 621 -28.79 0.23 -33.74
C GLU A 621 -28.45 1.62 -33.17
N ALA A 622 -27.59 1.62 -32.13
CA ALA A 622 -26.97 2.81 -31.58
C ALA A 622 -26.05 3.49 -32.65
N ASP A 623 -25.75 4.76 -32.47
CA ASP A 623 -24.88 5.53 -33.38
C ASP A 623 -23.39 5.38 -32.99
N TYR A 624 -22.62 4.69 -33.82
CA TYR A 624 -21.17 4.49 -33.68
C TYR A 624 -20.32 5.47 -34.53
N SER A 625 -20.92 6.43 -35.19
CA SER A 625 -20.24 7.29 -36.17
C SER A 625 -19.02 8.02 -35.60
N ARG A 626 -19.09 8.43 -34.35
CA ARG A 626 -17.99 9.14 -33.65
C ARG A 626 -16.82 8.20 -33.30
N ILE A 627 -17.11 6.96 -32.89
CA ILE A 627 -16.11 5.91 -32.69
C ILE A 627 -15.38 5.64 -34.00
N GLU A 628 -16.12 5.48 -35.12
CA GLU A 628 -15.51 5.25 -36.42
C GLU A 628 -14.68 6.46 -36.91
N THR A 629 -15.03 7.66 -36.48
CA THR A 629 -14.23 8.87 -36.76
C THR A 629 -12.92 8.83 -35.96
N LEU A 630 -12.95 8.49 -34.67
CA LEU A 630 -11.75 8.35 -33.82
C LEU A 630 -10.83 7.24 -34.32
N LYS A 631 -11.36 6.09 -34.73
CA LYS A 631 -10.54 4.99 -35.27
C LYS A 631 -9.69 5.43 -36.49
N LYS A 632 -10.15 6.38 -37.29
CA LYS A 632 -9.39 6.91 -38.42
C LYS A 632 -8.16 7.76 -38.03
N THR A 633 -8.07 8.15 -36.76
CA THR A 633 -6.93 8.94 -36.25
C THR A 633 -5.78 8.08 -35.73
N ILE A 634 -5.98 6.76 -35.69
CA ILE A 634 -4.97 5.81 -35.20
C ILE A 634 -3.90 5.62 -36.26
N PRO A 635 -2.61 5.91 -36.00
CA PRO A 635 -1.52 5.63 -36.93
C PRO A 635 -1.41 4.13 -37.20
N SER A 636 -1.00 3.75 -38.38
CA SER A 636 -0.73 2.34 -38.70
C SER A 636 0.49 1.78 -37.99
N ASP A 637 1.42 2.64 -37.54
CA ASP A 637 2.60 2.30 -36.75
C ASP A 637 2.49 2.94 -35.36
N LEU A 638 2.42 2.11 -34.32
CA LEU A 638 2.37 2.53 -32.92
C LEU A 638 3.75 2.50 -32.24
N SER A 639 4.80 2.09 -32.93
CA SER A 639 6.16 2.03 -32.37
C SER A 639 6.71 3.35 -31.81
N PRO A 640 6.24 4.54 -32.26
CA PRO A 640 6.60 5.82 -31.63
C PRO A 640 6.11 5.98 -30.18
N PHE A 641 5.16 5.16 -29.73
CA PHE A 641 4.56 5.26 -28.40
C PHE A 641 5.09 4.18 -27.47
N THR A 642 4.98 4.42 -26.16
CA THR A 642 5.37 3.44 -25.16
C THR A 642 4.49 2.18 -25.28
N GLU A 643 5.10 1.01 -25.04
CA GLU A 643 4.41 -0.28 -25.11
C GLU A 643 3.16 -0.31 -24.21
N GLU A 644 3.24 0.25 -23.00
CA GLU A 644 2.11 0.35 -22.07
C GLU A 644 0.94 1.15 -22.68
N SER A 645 1.20 2.33 -23.24
CA SER A 645 0.14 3.19 -23.78
C SER A 645 -0.46 2.61 -25.09
N ALA A 646 0.36 1.95 -25.91
CA ALA A 646 -0.11 1.27 -27.11
C ALA A 646 -0.96 0.03 -26.78
N ALA A 647 -0.51 -0.80 -25.83
CA ALA A 647 -1.28 -1.95 -25.34
C ALA A 647 -2.61 -1.55 -24.71
N TRP A 648 -2.64 -0.40 -24.02
CA TRP A 648 -3.90 0.14 -23.50
C TRP A 648 -4.88 0.51 -24.62
N LEU A 649 -4.41 1.17 -25.68
CA LEU A 649 -5.25 1.48 -26.83
C LEU A 649 -5.79 0.20 -27.51
N GLU A 650 -4.95 -0.82 -27.70
CA GLU A 650 -5.38 -2.10 -28.28
C GLU A 650 -6.44 -2.78 -27.41
N TYR A 651 -6.25 -2.78 -26.10
CA TYR A 651 -7.23 -3.29 -25.16
C TYR A 651 -8.57 -2.55 -25.28
N VAL A 652 -8.56 -1.20 -25.30
CA VAL A 652 -9.77 -0.40 -25.45
C VAL A 652 -10.50 -0.74 -26.76
N LEU A 653 -9.77 -0.87 -27.85
CA LEU A 653 -10.38 -1.26 -29.15
C LEU A 653 -11.05 -2.64 -29.08
N SER A 654 -10.49 -3.59 -28.34
CA SER A 654 -11.05 -4.92 -28.15
C SER A 654 -12.35 -4.94 -27.32
N GLN A 655 -12.56 -3.93 -26.46
CA GLN A 655 -13.74 -3.81 -25.61
C GLN A 655 -14.95 -3.18 -26.32
N ILE A 656 -14.79 -2.58 -27.50
CA ILE A 656 -15.88 -1.94 -28.24
C ILE A 656 -16.79 -2.99 -28.88
N ARG A 657 -17.98 -3.16 -28.31
CA ARG A 657 -19.00 -4.04 -28.87
C ARG A 657 -19.85 -3.31 -29.91
N THR A 658 -20.18 -3.99 -30.98
CA THR A 658 -21.01 -3.47 -32.07
C THR A 658 -22.41 -4.12 -32.05
N GLY A 659 -23.38 -3.51 -32.76
CA GLY A 659 -24.74 -4.05 -32.85
C GLY A 659 -25.59 -3.84 -31.58
N LEU A 660 -25.26 -2.89 -30.73
CA LEU A 660 -26.08 -2.54 -29.57
C LEU A 660 -27.31 -1.75 -30.02
N PRO A 661 -28.49 -1.93 -29.40
CA PRO A 661 -29.70 -1.17 -29.71
C PRO A 661 -29.57 0.30 -29.29
N GLU A 662 -30.37 1.18 -29.91
CA GLU A 662 -30.33 2.64 -29.65
C GLU A 662 -30.53 3.02 -28.17
N GLU A 663 -31.23 2.17 -27.41
CA GLU A 663 -31.44 2.34 -25.98
C GLU A 663 -30.10 2.23 -25.16
N MET A 664 -29.13 1.58 -25.75
CA MET A 664 -27.78 1.46 -25.16
C MET A 664 -26.80 2.51 -25.71
N GLN A 665 -27.30 3.63 -26.26
CA GLN A 665 -26.45 4.70 -26.76
C GLN A 665 -25.49 5.23 -25.72
N SER A 666 -25.88 5.26 -24.43
CA SER A 666 -25.00 5.69 -23.35
C SER A 666 -23.77 4.77 -23.16
N THR A 667 -23.91 3.47 -23.45
CA THR A 667 -22.79 2.53 -23.47
C THR A 667 -21.85 2.81 -24.65
N VAL A 668 -22.41 3.07 -25.82
CA VAL A 668 -21.62 3.47 -27.02
C VAL A 668 -20.91 4.80 -26.80
N ASP A 669 -21.55 5.75 -26.14
CA ASP A 669 -20.92 7.03 -25.74
C ASP A 669 -19.77 6.79 -24.72
N GLY A 670 -19.91 5.80 -23.86
CA GLY A 670 -18.82 5.33 -22.96
C GLY A 670 -17.62 4.79 -23.76
N TYR A 671 -17.86 3.97 -24.77
CA TYR A 671 -16.79 3.49 -25.66
C TYR A 671 -16.10 4.63 -26.43
N GLU A 672 -16.90 5.60 -26.93
CA GLU A 672 -16.33 6.80 -27.58
C GLU A 672 -15.36 7.52 -26.64
N LYS A 673 -15.80 7.78 -25.41
CA LYS A 673 -14.96 8.46 -24.41
C LYS A 673 -13.72 7.65 -24.07
N MET A 674 -13.86 6.36 -23.83
CA MET A 674 -12.75 5.46 -23.49
C MET A 674 -11.71 5.43 -24.63
N LEU A 675 -12.15 5.39 -25.88
CA LEU A 675 -11.28 5.44 -27.06
C LEU A 675 -10.59 6.81 -27.19
N ALA A 676 -11.32 7.91 -26.99
CA ALA A 676 -10.75 9.26 -27.00
C ALA A 676 -9.69 9.43 -25.91
N ASP A 677 -9.96 8.96 -24.69
CA ASP A 677 -9.01 9.02 -23.58
C ASP A 677 -7.76 8.15 -23.85
N ALA A 678 -7.93 6.96 -24.44
CA ALA A 678 -6.81 6.10 -24.82
C ALA A 678 -5.92 6.74 -25.89
N LEU A 679 -6.52 7.35 -26.91
CA LEU A 679 -5.79 8.08 -27.95
C LEU A 679 -5.02 9.30 -27.39
N ALA A 680 -5.67 10.10 -26.56
CA ALA A 680 -5.02 11.22 -25.87
C ALA A 680 -3.90 10.77 -24.94
N GLY A 681 -4.07 9.60 -24.28
CA GLY A 681 -3.13 8.99 -23.36
C GLY A 681 -1.91 8.32 -24.00
N LEU A 682 -1.87 8.16 -25.32
CA LEU A 682 -0.69 7.63 -26.00
C LEU A 682 0.55 8.50 -25.70
N THR A 683 1.57 7.92 -25.11
CA THR A 683 2.79 8.62 -24.68
C THR A 683 3.94 8.26 -25.60
N LEU A 684 4.60 9.28 -26.14
CA LEU A 684 5.79 9.07 -26.98
C LEU A 684 6.92 8.47 -26.13
N VAL A 685 7.66 7.54 -26.71
CA VAL A 685 8.92 7.05 -26.11
C VAL A 685 9.86 8.24 -25.92
N GLU A 686 10.45 8.43 -24.74
CA GLU A 686 11.24 9.63 -24.38
C GLU A 686 12.59 9.78 -25.12
N GLU A 687 13.00 8.78 -25.93
CA GLU A 687 14.25 8.85 -26.68
C GLU A 687 14.23 9.93 -27.75
N ARG A 688 15.10 10.91 -27.59
CA ARG A 688 15.20 12.07 -28.49
C ARG A 688 15.87 11.74 -29.83
N ASN A 689 16.79 10.76 -29.85
CA ASN A 689 17.54 10.35 -31.03
C ASN A 689 17.39 8.84 -31.22
N VAL A 690 17.02 8.44 -32.40
CA VAL A 690 16.82 7.04 -32.78
C VAL A 690 18.00 6.44 -33.55
N ASN A 691 18.97 7.26 -33.94
CA ASN A 691 20.16 6.83 -34.66
C ASN A 691 21.34 6.67 -33.71
N TYR A 692 21.42 5.49 -33.07
CA TYR A 692 22.55 5.15 -32.22
C TYR A 692 23.56 4.28 -32.95
N VAL A 693 24.82 4.43 -32.56
CA VAL A 693 25.82 3.41 -32.86
C VAL A 693 25.44 2.14 -32.10
N ASP A 694 25.36 1.01 -32.81
CA ASP A 694 25.07 -0.28 -32.21
C ASP A 694 26.08 -0.58 -31.08
N ASN A 695 25.61 -0.76 -29.85
CA ASN A 695 26.44 -1.05 -28.68
C ASN A 695 27.34 -2.28 -28.86
N ALA A 696 26.93 -3.26 -29.69
CA ALA A 696 27.75 -4.40 -30.03
C ALA A 696 29.02 -4.04 -30.82
N LYS A 697 29.10 -2.83 -31.41
CA LYS A 697 30.25 -2.27 -32.12
C LYS A 697 31.10 -1.33 -31.25
N LEU A 698 30.76 -1.18 -29.98
CA LEU A 698 31.43 -0.34 -29.04
C LEU A 698 32.22 -1.17 -28.02
N THR A 699 33.35 -0.64 -27.60
CA THR A 699 34.10 -1.19 -26.46
C THR A 699 34.25 -0.07 -25.42
N ALA A 700 33.84 -0.32 -24.18
CA ALA A 700 33.96 0.65 -23.09
C ALA A 700 35.19 0.39 -22.25
N THR A 701 35.95 1.44 -21.96
CA THR A 701 37.05 1.44 -20.95
C THR A 701 36.86 2.59 -20.01
N ALA A 702 37.39 2.53 -18.78
CA ALA A 702 37.21 3.58 -17.80
C ALA A 702 38.48 3.83 -16.94
N SER A 703 38.51 4.97 -16.26
CA SER A 703 39.58 5.36 -15.35
C SER A 703 39.79 4.35 -14.21
N SER A 704 38.72 3.73 -13.73
CA SER A 704 38.70 2.63 -12.76
C SER A 704 37.33 1.98 -12.74
N HIS A 705 37.19 0.80 -12.11
CA HIS A 705 35.88 0.19 -11.86
C HIS A 705 35.94 -0.69 -10.62
N GLN A 706 34.75 -0.94 -10.01
CA GLN A 706 34.58 -1.89 -8.91
C GLN A 706 34.69 -3.32 -9.42
N ASP A 707 35.25 -4.21 -8.63
CA ASP A 707 35.42 -5.63 -8.94
C ASP A 707 34.16 -6.47 -8.66
N ASN A 708 33.04 -5.85 -8.29
CA ASN A 708 31.77 -6.45 -7.91
C ASN A 708 30.73 -6.54 -9.05
N GLY A 709 31.17 -6.56 -10.31
CA GLY A 709 30.25 -6.61 -11.45
C GLY A 709 29.91 -5.25 -12.05
N SER A 710 30.62 -4.17 -11.63
CA SER A 710 30.38 -2.79 -12.15
C SER A 710 31.49 -2.37 -13.15
N ALA A 711 31.86 -3.26 -14.06
CA ALA A 711 32.85 -3.00 -15.09
C ALA A 711 32.31 -2.07 -16.21
N PRO A 712 33.16 -1.43 -17.03
CA PRO A 712 32.73 -0.45 -18.04
C PRO A 712 31.72 -0.98 -19.08
N ASP A 713 31.76 -2.25 -19.39
CA ASP A 713 30.82 -2.93 -20.31
C ASP A 713 29.38 -2.91 -19.81
N LYS A 714 29.17 -2.69 -18.50
CA LYS A 714 27.86 -2.52 -17.91
C LYS A 714 27.15 -1.23 -18.33
N ALA A 715 27.86 -0.27 -18.89
CA ALA A 715 27.27 0.93 -19.49
C ALA A 715 26.88 0.72 -20.96
N LEU A 716 26.95 -0.50 -21.50
CA LEU A 716 26.62 -0.84 -22.90
C LEU A 716 25.75 -2.11 -23.02
N ASP A 717 25.31 -2.72 -21.91
CA ASP A 717 24.67 -4.02 -21.89
C ASP A 717 23.15 -3.99 -22.11
N GLY A 718 22.55 -2.80 -22.14
CA GLY A 718 21.11 -2.59 -22.37
C GLY A 718 20.25 -2.77 -21.13
N ASP A 719 20.87 -3.01 -19.95
CA ASP A 719 20.17 -3.18 -18.68
C ASP A 719 20.44 -2.02 -17.73
N THR A 720 19.49 -1.13 -17.55
CA THR A 720 19.60 0.06 -16.69
C THR A 720 19.72 -0.27 -15.19
N ASN A 721 19.49 -1.53 -14.78
CA ASN A 721 19.72 -1.99 -13.42
C ASN A 721 21.19 -2.36 -13.15
N THR A 722 21.99 -2.55 -14.17
CA THR A 722 23.44 -2.69 -14.05
C THR A 722 24.12 -1.32 -14.24
N ILE A 723 25.32 -1.16 -13.70
CA ILE A 723 26.06 0.11 -13.82
C ILE A 723 27.55 -0.12 -13.98
N TRP A 724 28.24 0.71 -14.76
CA TRP A 724 29.63 1.00 -14.50
C TRP A 724 29.73 1.88 -13.26
N HIS A 725 30.69 1.61 -12.36
CA HIS A 725 31.01 2.48 -11.22
C HIS A 725 32.49 2.51 -10.97
N SER A 726 33.08 3.72 -10.81
CA SER A 726 34.47 3.89 -10.44
C SER A 726 34.78 3.27 -9.07
N LYS A 727 36.04 3.00 -8.74
CA LYS A 727 36.43 2.50 -7.41
C LYS A 727 36.04 3.48 -6.32
N TRP A 728 35.37 2.99 -5.26
CA TRP A 728 34.86 3.82 -4.14
C TRP A 728 35.99 4.50 -3.34
N ASP A 729 37.14 3.90 -3.28
CA ASP A 729 38.32 4.44 -2.60
C ASP A 729 39.11 5.47 -3.44
N ILE A 730 38.75 5.66 -4.70
CA ILE A 730 39.33 6.68 -5.59
C ILE A 730 38.33 7.81 -5.77
N THR A 731 38.41 8.80 -4.89
CA THR A 731 37.51 9.99 -4.94
C THR A 731 38.21 11.22 -5.56
N THR A 732 39.39 11.03 -6.18
CA THR A 732 40.09 12.11 -6.86
C THR A 732 39.58 12.25 -8.28
N MET A 733 38.91 13.37 -8.57
CA MET A 733 38.46 13.74 -9.89
C MET A 733 39.61 14.17 -10.81
N PRO A 734 39.49 14.03 -12.12
CA PRO A 734 38.36 13.54 -12.86
C PRO A 734 38.32 12.01 -13.02
N HIS A 735 37.15 11.44 -13.08
CA HIS A 735 36.93 10.10 -13.63
C HIS A 735 36.56 10.18 -15.11
N TRP A 736 36.60 9.07 -15.83
CA TRP A 736 36.16 9.00 -17.22
C TRP A 736 35.75 7.61 -17.62
N ILE A 737 34.88 7.54 -18.62
CA ILE A 737 34.56 6.36 -19.39
C ILE A 737 34.69 6.68 -20.88
N ASP A 738 35.32 5.80 -21.63
CA ASP A 738 35.66 5.96 -23.04
C ASP A 738 34.97 4.90 -23.88
N LEU A 739 34.35 5.31 -24.96
CA LEU A 739 33.69 4.47 -25.95
C LEU A 739 34.55 4.40 -27.20
N GLU A 740 35.12 3.23 -27.49
CA GLU A 740 35.87 2.96 -28.73
C GLU A 740 34.96 2.32 -29.76
N MET A 741 34.88 2.86 -30.96
CA MET A 741 34.22 2.30 -32.13
C MET A 741 35.19 1.40 -32.94
N GLU A 742 34.66 0.38 -33.60
CA GLU A 742 35.49 -0.51 -34.46
C GLU A 742 36.24 0.29 -35.50
N GLU A 743 35.59 1.26 -36.17
CA GLU A 743 36.15 2.18 -37.15
C GLU A 743 35.72 3.62 -36.81
N PRO A 744 36.47 4.64 -37.29
CA PRO A 744 36.04 6.02 -37.09
C PRO A 744 34.65 6.27 -37.72
N MET A 745 33.72 6.81 -36.94
CA MET A 745 32.36 7.12 -37.33
C MET A 745 32.05 8.59 -37.10
N ALA A 746 31.14 9.13 -37.89
CA ALA A 746 30.57 10.46 -37.66
C ALA A 746 29.58 10.35 -36.49
N VAL A 747 29.80 11.15 -35.43
CA VAL A 747 28.97 11.22 -34.21
C VAL A 747 28.72 12.69 -33.86
N ASP A 748 27.58 12.96 -33.21
CA ASP A 748 27.14 14.31 -32.84
C ASP A 748 26.52 14.45 -31.45
N GLY A 749 26.51 13.35 -30.66
CA GLY A 749 25.97 13.37 -29.31
C GLY A 749 26.18 12.08 -28.54
N LEU A 750 25.78 12.11 -27.28
CA LEU A 750 25.84 10.98 -26.34
C LEU A 750 24.61 11.03 -25.43
N THR A 751 23.86 9.95 -25.38
CA THR A 751 22.85 9.76 -24.33
C THR A 751 23.51 9.11 -23.12
N TYR A 752 23.33 9.72 -21.95
CA TYR A 752 23.79 9.23 -20.66
C TYR A 752 22.60 8.88 -19.77
N VAL A 753 22.47 7.61 -19.40
CA VAL A 753 21.50 7.13 -18.41
C VAL A 753 22.23 7.02 -17.08
N PRO A 754 21.86 7.85 -16.08
CA PRO A 754 22.40 7.76 -14.73
C PRO A 754 21.98 6.44 -14.06
N ARG A 755 22.63 6.12 -12.96
CA ARG A 755 22.14 5.02 -12.12
C ARG A 755 20.70 5.29 -11.66
N GLN A 756 19.85 4.26 -11.64
CA GLN A 756 18.42 4.38 -11.36
C GLN A 756 18.09 4.36 -9.85
N THR A 757 19.00 3.84 -9.01
CA THR A 757 18.84 3.80 -7.55
C THR A 757 19.92 4.65 -6.87
N GLY A 758 19.51 5.74 -6.20
CA GLY A 758 20.40 6.69 -5.58
C GLY A 758 21.13 7.55 -6.62
N THR A 759 22.05 8.41 -6.17
CA THR A 759 22.74 9.40 -7.04
C THR A 759 24.26 9.29 -7.03
N ASN A 760 24.84 8.33 -6.30
CA ASN A 760 26.29 8.19 -6.16
C ASN A 760 26.96 7.95 -7.53
N GLY A 761 27.86 8.83 -7.93
CA GLY A 761 28.59 8.75 -9.18
C GLY A 761 27.89 9.42 -10.38
N ASN A 762 26.69 9.99 -10.22
CA ASN A 762 26.05 10.75 -11.30
C ASN A 762 26.89 11.98 -11.65
N VAL A 763 27.19 12.14 -12.95
CA VAL A 763 27.94 13.31 -13.45
C VAL A 763 27.12 14.58 -13.34
N THR A 764 27.71 15.65 -12.79
CA THR A 764 27.07 16.96 -12.69
C THR A 764 27.76 18.01 -13.56
N LYS A 765 29.06 17.80 -13.84
CA LYS A 765 29.82 18.60 -14.79
C LYS A 765 30.71 17.71 -15.61
N TYR A 766 30.63 17.84 -16.90
CA TYR A 766 31.31 16.95 -17.83
C TYR A 766 32.16 17.67 -18.87
N GLU A 767 33.07 16.92 -19.47
CA GLU A 767 33.78 17.26 -20.72
C GLU A 767 33.68 16.05 -21.66
N ILE A 768 33.37 16.28 -22.93
CA ILE A 768 33.50 15.29 -24.00
C ILE A 768 34.88 15.45 -24.63
N GLN A 769 35.62 14.36 -24.66
CA GLN A 769 36.92 14.31 -25.35
C GLN A 769 36.84 13.28 -26.48
N ILE A 770 37.55 13.54 -27.56
CA ILE A 770 37.63 12.69 -28.75
C ILE A 770 39.07 12.30 -29.06
N SER A 771 39.27 11.14 -29.65
CA SER A 771 40.58 10.67 -30.11
C SER A 771 40.42 9.69 -31.30
N ASN A 772 41.41 9.64 -32.15
CA ASN A 772 41.53 8.61 -33.20
C ASN A 772 42.56 7.53 -32.89
N ASP A 773 43.38 7.68 -31.84
CA ASP A 773 44.47 6.75 -31.49
C ASP A 773 44.35 6.21 -30.05
N GLY A 774 43.28 6.60 -29.29
CA GLY A 774 43.06 6.17 -27.91
C GLY A 774 44.05 6.69 -26.89
N THR A 775 45.01 7.56 -27.33
CA THR A 775 46.09 8.08 -26.50
C THR A 775 46.04 9.60 -26.41
N ASN A 776 45.86 10.27 -27.54
CA ASN A 776 45.85 11.71 -27.65
C ASN A 776 44.39 12.19 -27.70
N TYR A 777 43.86 12.64 -26.56
CA TYR A 777 42.49 13.14 -26.46
C TYR A 777 42.51 14.69 -26.54
N THR A 778 41.50 15.18 -27.24
CA THR A 778 41.22 16.63 -27.35
C THR A 778 39.81 16.90 -26.85
N LYS A 779 39.64 17.99 -26.13
CA LYS A 779 38.32 18.45 -25.68
C LYS A 779 37.50 18.84 -26.86
N HIS A 780 36.26 18.38 -26.94
CA HIS A 780 35.30 18.62 -27.97
C HIS A 780 34.06 19.41 -27.50
N ALA A 781 33.53 19.04 -26.27
CA ALA A 781 32.41 19.74 -25.66
C ALA A 781 32.55 19.74 -24.13
N GLU A 782 31.76 20.58 -23.45
CA GLU A 782 31.62 20.57 -21.98
C GLU A 782 30.25 21.08 -21.58
N GLY A 783 29.79 20.73 -20.36
CA GLY A 783 28.51 21.19 -19.86
C GLY A 783 28.23 20.74 -18.44
N THR A 784 26.99 20.98 -17.98
CA THR A 784 26.49 20.58 -16.67
C THR A 784 25.19 19.79 -16.80
N LEU A 785 24.95 18.86 -15.91
CA LEU A 785 23.77 18.01 -15.85
C LEU A 785 23.11 18.09 -14.48
N LYS A 786 21.79 17.86 -14.42
CA LYS A 786 21.07 17.74 -13.15
C LYS A 786 21.39 16.39 -12.49
N ASN A 787 21.58 16.40 -11.17
CA ASN A 787 21.79 15.20 -10.39
C ASN A 787 20.44 14.52 -10.02
N ASN A 788 19.90 13.76 -10.96
CA ASN A 788 18.70 12.94 -10.81
C ASN A 788 18.80 11.72 -11.73
N ALA A 789 17.81 10.81 -11.66
CA ALA A 789 17.80 9.57 -12.45
C ALA A 789 17.37 9.75 -13.91
N ASP A 790 16.89 10.95 -14.32
CA ASP A 790 16.42 11.18 -15.68
C ASP A 790 17.54 10.95 -16.70
N THR A 791 17.22 10.38 -17.83
CA THR A 791 18.13 10.26 -18.99
C THR A 791 18.57 11.65 -19.48
N LYS A 792 19.84 11.80 -19.79
CA LYS A 792 20.46 13.05 -20.25
C LYS A 792 20.95 12.91 -21.67
N VAL A 793 20.66 13.89 -22.50
CA VAL A 793 21.21 14.01 -23.85
C VAL A 793 22.31 15.07 -23.84
N ILE A 794 23.47 14.70 -24.35
CA ILE A 794 24.64 15.56 -24.50
C ILE A 794 24.88 15.74 -26.00
N ASP A 795 24.38 16.82 -26.56
CA ASP A 795 24.63 17.17 -27.97
C ASP A 795 25.99 17.86 -28.10
N PHE A 796 26.71 17.57 -29.18
CA PHE A 796 27.96 18.26 -29.56
C PHE A 796 28.10 18.36 -31.07
N ASN A 797 28.98 19.24 -31.51
CA ASN A 797 29.23 19.41 -32.95
C ASN A 797 29.70 18.10 -33.57
N LYS A 798 29.13 17.77 -34.73
CA LYS A 798 29.47 16.58 -35.50
C LYS A 798 30.98 16.47 -35.71
N VAL A 799 31.48 15.25 -35.44
CA VAL A 799 32.90 14.91 -35.62
C VAL A 799 33.07 13.46 -36.05
N THR A 800 34.00 13.20 -36.97
CA THR A 800 34.40 11.82 -37.28
C THR A 800 35.57 11.43 -36.38
N THR A 801 35.34 10.44 -35.51
CA THR A 801 36.32 10.00 -34.51
C THR A 801 36.21 8.50 -34.24
N LYS A 802 37.21 7.89 -33.63
CA LYS A 802 37.20 6.49 -33.20
C LYS A 802 36.88 6.34 -31.71
N HIS A 803 37.17 7.36 -30.90
CA HIS A 803 36.94 7.32 -29.44
C HIS A 803 36.15 8.55 -29.01
N VAL A 804 35.14 8.34 -28.16
CA VAL A 804 34.42 9.38 -27.46
C VAL A 804 34.49 9.11 -25.95
N ARG A 805 35.07 10.04 -25.21
CA ARG A 805 35.28 9.92 -23.76
C ARG A 805 34.40 10.92 -23.03
N LEU A 806 33.56 10.41 -22.12
CA LEU A 806 32.87 11.21 -21.13
C LEU A 806 33.76 11.37 -19.88
N VAL A 807 34.20 12.59 -19.64
CA VAL A 807 35.03 12.95 -18.47
C VAL A 807 34.14 13.58 -17.41
N TYR A 808 34.18 13.04 -16.24
CA TYR A 808 33.44 13.50 -15.05
C TYR A 808 34.32 14.54 -14.35
N LEU A 809 34.07 15.81 -14.59
CA LEU A 809 34.81 16.92 -13.91
C LEU A 809 34.28 17.13 -12.49
N GLU A 810 32.94 17.00 -12.31
CA GLU A 810 32.26 16.97 -11.02
C GLU A 810 31.17 15.89 -11.07
N ALA A 811 31.03 15.15 -9.99
CA ALA A 811 30.02 14.10 -9.84
C ALA A 811 29.64 13.90 -8.38
N ALA A 812 28.45 13.31 -8.15
CA ALA A 812 27.96 13.03 -6.81
C ALA A 812 28.93 12.10 -6.05
N ASN A 813 29.31 12.50 -4.85
CA ASN A 813 30.27 11.82 -3.97
C ASN A 813 31.67 11.63 -4.59
N ASN A 814 32.02 12.41 -5.62
CA ASN A 814 33.30 12.32 -6.33
C ASN A 814 33.63 10.93 -6.87
N ASN A 815 32.61 10.22 -7.34
CA ASN A 815 32.72 8.95 -8.06
C ASN A 815 32.20 9.12 -9.49
N GLY A 816 32.37 8.12 -10.34
CA GLY A 816 31.78 8.05 -11.68
C GLY A 816 30.87 6.84 -11.79
N ALA A 817 29.68 7.01 -12.35
CA ALA A 817 28.76 5.91 -12.66
C ALA A 817 27.94 6.20 -13.91
N ALA A 818 27.61 5.16 -14.66
CA ALA A 818 26.67 5.19 -15.76
C ALA A 818 25.90 3.86 -15.81
N ALA A 819 24.58 3.91 -15.93
CA ALA A 819 23.77 2.73 -16.19
C ALA A 819 23.85 2.39 -17.68
N GLU A 820 23.62 3.37 -18.57
CA GLU A 820 23.76 3.16 -20.01
C GLU A 820 24.38 4.37 -20.71
N LEU A 821 25.11 4.10 -21.76
CA LEU A 821 25.66 5.09 -22.69
C LEU A 821 25.26 4.68 -24.12
N LYS A 822 24.69 5.63 -24.86
CA LYS A 822 24.35 5.43 -26.27
C LYS A 822 24.98 6.56 -27.09
N LEU A 823 25.85 6.23 -28.02
CA LEU A 823 26.53 7.18 -28.87
C LEU A 823 25.68 7.51 -30.10
N HIS A 824 25.45 8.80 -30.39
CA HIS A 824 24.62 9.23 -31.49
C HIS A 824 25.43 9.18 -32.81
N GLN A 825 24.89 8.45 -33.78
CA GLN A 825 25.46 8.35 -35.13
C GLN A 825 24.95 9.52 -36.01
N ALA A 826 25.85 10.36 -36.46
CA ALA A 826 25.58 11.38 -37.48
C ALA A 826 25.66 10.80 -38.90
N ASP A 827 25.21 11.57 -39.90
CA ASP A 827 25.23 11.19 -41.30
C ASP A 827 24.41 9.91 -41.68
N VAL A 828 23.41 9.58 -40.92
CA VAL A 828 22.44 8.55 -41.31
C VAL A 828 21.51 9.17 -42.37
N PRO A 829 21.21 8.46 -43.50
CA PRO A 829 20.23 8.96 -44.44
C PRO A 829 18.86 9.16 -43.78
N ALA A 830 18.27 10.33 -43.95
CA ALA A 830 16.93 10.60 -43.42
C ALA A 830 15.89 9.68 -44.09
N ASP A 831 14.99 9.10 -43.26
CA ASP A 831 13.87 8.27 -43.75
C ASP A 831 12.72 9.13 -44.31
N ILE A 832 12.97 9.78 -45.42
CA ILE A 832 11.98 10.64 -46.12
C ILE A 832 10.78 9.83 -46.63
N GLU A 833 10.99 8.55 -46.97
CA GLU A 833 9.92 7.65 -47.41
C GLU A 833 8.94 7.37 -46.26
N GLY A 834 9.46 7.03 -45.05
CA GLY A 834 8.66 6.85 -43.85
C GLY A 834 7.92 8.11 -43.41
N LEU A 835 8.60 9.29 -43.43
CA LEU A 835 7.94 10.56 -43.15
C LEU A 835 6.81 10.84 -44.14
N THR A 836 7.02 10.57 -45.44
CA THR A 836 5.99 10.76 -46.47
C THR A 836 4.79 9.83 -46.28
N ALA A 837 5.03 8.62 -45.78
CA ALA A 837 3.95 7.69 -45.44
C ALA A 837 3.08 8.25 -44.30
N VAL A 838 3.67 8.70 -43.18
CA VAL A 838 2.94 9.29 -42.05
C VAL A 838 2.20 10.58 -42.50
N ILE A 839 2.80 11.44 -43.35
CA ILE A 839 2.13 12.60 -43.92
C ILE A 839 0.90 12.17 -44.71
N THR A 840 0.98 11.09 -45.46
CA THR A 840 -0.11 10.57 -46.28
C THR A 840 -1.27 10.10 -45.42
N GLU A 841 -0.96 9.36 -44.34
CA GLU A 841 -1.96 8.92 -43.33
C GLU A 841 -2.63 10.13 -42.67
N ALA A 842 -1.86 11.09 -42.17
CA ALA A 842 -2.37 12.29 -41.54
C ALA A 842 -3.31 13.10 -42.46
N LYS A 843 -2.97 13.20 -43.76
CA LYS A 843 -3.82 13.88 -44.78
C LYS A 843 -5.09 13.10 -45.15
N ALA A 844 -5.11 11.80 -44.92
CA ALA A 844 -6.28 10.99 -45.15
C ALA A 844 -7.40 11.25 -44.13
N ILE A 845 -7.05 11.77 -42.95
CA ILE A 845 -8.00 12.16 -41.90
C ILE A 845 -8.79 13.37 -42.42
N LYS A 846 -10.10 13.32 -42.25
CA LYS A 846 -11.00 14.43 -42.61
C LYS A 846 -11.53 15.10 -41.37
N ASN A 847 -11.82 16.40 -41.44
CA ASN A 847 -12.49 17.09 -40.37
C ASN A 847 -13.97 16.65 -40.29
N GLU A 848 -14.26 15.61 -39.60
CA GLU A 848 -15.59 15.03 -39.34
C GLU A 848 -16.05 15.36 -37.91
N GLY A 849 -15.98 16.66 -37.52
CA GLY A 849 -16.44 17.15 -36.21
C GLY A 849 -15.33 17.25 -35.15
N PHE A 850 -14.10 17.47 -35.55
CA PHE A 850 -13.01 17.79 -34.61
C PHE A 850 -13.01 19.28 -34.23
N THR A 851 -12.59 19.59 -33.03
CA THR A 851 -12.42 20.97 -32.55
C THR A 851 -11.45 21.70 -33.44
N LYS A 852 -11.72 23.01 -33.65
CA LYS A 852 -10.90 23.84 -34.53
C LYS A 852 -9.44 23.84 -34.09
N GLU A 853 -9.18 23.91 -32.76
CA GLU A 853 -7.85 23.96 -32.16
C GLU A 853 -7.05 22.67 -32.45
N SER A 854 -7.63 21.50 -32.24
CA SER A 854 -6.95 20.23 -32.49
C SER A 854 -6.74 19.97 -33.97
N TRP A 855 -7.72 20.37 -34.81
CA TRP A 855 -7.60 20.26 -36.25
C TRP A 855 -6.51 21.17 -36.81
N ASP A 856 -6.48 22.45 -36.43
CA ASP A 856 -5.47 23.40 -36.86
C ASP A 856 -4.06 22.95 -36.43
N ALA A 857 -3.92 22.36 -35.22
CA ALA A 857 -2.65 21.80 -34.74
C ALA A 857 -2.15 20.68 -35.66
N LEU A 858 -3.02 19.75 -36.04
CA LEU A 858 -2.67 18.69 -37.00
C LEU A 858 -2.28 19.27 -38.37
N GLN A 859 -3.04 20.24 -38.90
CA GLN A 859 -2.74 20.85 -40.22
C GLN A 859 -1.38 21.59 -40.23
N ASN A 860 -1.06 22.27 -39.11
CA ASN A 860 0.24 22.93 -38.95
C ASN A 860 1.38 21.91 -38.91
N LYS A 861 1.19 20.80 -38.17
CA LYS A 861 2.20 19.74 -38.09
C LYS A 861 2.40 19.04 -39.44
N ILE A 862 1.33 18.82 -40.21
CA ILE A 862 1.43 18.30 -41.58
C ILE A 862 2.26 19.27 -42.46
N ALA A 863 2.04 20.59 -42.38
CA ALA A 863 2.80 21.56 -43.17
C ALA A 863 4.30 21.58 -42.79
N GLU A 864 4.61 21.52 -41.48
CA GLU A 864 6.00 21.40 -40.99
C GLU A 864 6.66 20.11 -41.52
N ALA A 865 5.96 18.99 -41.48
CA ALA A 865 6.44 17.71 -41.97
C ALA A 865 6.69 17.73 -43.49
N GLU A 866 5.82 18.37 -44.29
CA GLU A 866 6.00 18.52 -45.74
C GLU A 866 7.20 19.41 -46.09
N GLU A 867 7.41 20.48 -45.31
CA GLU A 867 8.59 21.34 -45.48
C GLU A 867 9.88 20.53 -45.22
N LEU A 868 9.90 19.76 -44.14
CA LEU A 868 11.06 18.94 -43.80
C LEU A 868 11.29 17.83 -44.86
N ALA A 869 10.22 17.15 -45.30
CA ALA A 869 10.31 16.08 -46.31
C ALA A 869 10.81 16.59 -47.67
N SER A 870 10.63 17.89 -47.99
CA SER A 870 11.08 18.51 -49.19
C SER A 870 12.48 19.15 -49.10
N ALA A 871 13.09 19.18 -47.91
CA ALA A 871 14.40 19.76 -47.69
C ALA A 871 15.50 18.90 -48.33
N GLU A 872 16.42 19.51 -49.07
CA GLU A 872 17.49 18.85 -49.84
C GLU A 872 18.49 18.09 -48.96
N ASN A 873 18.63 18.51 -47.67
CA ASN A 873 19.52 17.90 -46.67
C ASN A 873 18.80 17.81 -45.32
N ALA A 874 17.66 17.12 -45.29
CA ALA A 874 16.96 16.88 -44.05
C ALA A 874 17.83 16.05 -43.09
N ASP A 875 17.91 16.47 -41.84
CA ASP A 875 18.58 15.68 -40.80
C ASP A 875 17.77 14.44 -40.44
N ALA A 876 18.42 13.30 -40.24
CA ALA A 876 17.74 12.04 -39.97
C ALA A 876 17.00 12.05 -38.61
N ASN A 877 17.60 12.71 -37.59
CA ASN A 877 16.96 12.85 -36.30
C ASN A 877 15.75 13.76 -36.32
N ASP A 878 15.85 14.89 -37.09
CA ASP A 878 14.70 15.79 -37.25
C ASP A 878 13.53 15.08 -37.96
N VAL A 879 13.84 14.23 -38.95
CA VAL A 879 12.84 13.43 -39.66
C VAL A 879 12.17 12.42 -38.72
N GLU A 880 12.92 11.72 -37.89
CA GLU A 880 12.35 10.77 -36.95
C GLU A 880 11.53 11.46 -35.85
N ILE A 881 12.00 12.59 -35.31
CA ILE A 881 11.23 13.41 -34.38
C ILE A 881 9.91 13.86 -35.02
N MET A 882 9.96 14.32 -36.25
CA MET A 882 8.78 14.79 -36.98
C MET A 882 7.77 13.66 -37.25
N LYS A 883 8.22 12.46 -37.59
CA LYS A 883 7.35 11.26 -37.71
C LYS A 883 6.57 11.02 -36.44
N ARG A 884 7.26 11.01 -35.30
CA ARG A 884 6.68 10.79 -33.96
C ARG A 884 5.70 11.90 -33.57
N GLU A 885 6.09 13.17 -33.74
CA GLU A 885 5.23 14.30 -33.42
C GLU A 885 3.99 14.35 -34.31
N LEU A 886 4.10 13.99 -35.57
CA LEU A 886 2.96 13.92 -36.48
C LEU A 886 2.02 12.78 -36.11
N SER A 887 2.53 11.60 -35.76
CA SER A 887 1.73 10.49 -35.22
C SER A 887 0.99 10.91 -33.93
N LYS A 888 1.67 11.61 -33.01
CA LYS A 888 1.04 12.17 -31.81
C LYS A 888 -0.03 13.21 -32.12
N ALA A 889 0.19 14.08 -33.11
CA ALA A 889 -0.80 15.08 -33.53
C ALA A 889 -2.08 14.42 -34.08
N MET A 890 -1.97 13.29 -34.81
CA MET A 890 -3.12 12.52 -35.30
C MET A 890 -3.97 12.00 -34.12
N THR A 891 -3.33 11.41 -33.13
CA THR A 891 -4.03 10.82 -31.98
C THR A 891 -4.49 11.84 -30.95
N SER A 892 -4.06 13.10 -31.08
CA SER A 892 -4.45 14.22 -30.20
C SER A 892 -5.66 15.00 -30.73
N LEU A 893 -6.33 14.51 -31.77
CA LEU A 893 -7.54 15.11 -32.30
C LEU A 893 -8.70 14.95 -31.34
N ILE A 894 -9.42 16.04 -31.05
CA ILE A 894 -10.51 16.12 -30.07
C ILE A 894 -11.81 16.37 -30.84
N LEU A 895 -12.80 15.49 -30.68
CA LEU A 895 -14.14 15.71 -31.22
C LEU A 895 -14.86 16.86 -30.51
N GLU A 896 -15.60 17.68 -31.25
CA GLU A 896 -16.50 18.68 -30.67
C GLU A 896 -17.54 18.01 -29.79
N ASP A 897 -17.93 18.68 -28.71
CA ASP A 897 -19.02 18.19 -27.85
C ASP A 897 -20.27 17.90 -28.69
N LYS A 898 -20.99 16.82 -28.35
CA LYS A 898 -22.30 16.56 -28.95
C LYS A 898 -23.16 17.79 -28.72
N VAL A 899 -23.60 18.42 -29.79
CA VAL A 899 -24.65 19.43 -29.70
C VAL A 899 -25.89 18.68 -29.24
N THR A 900 -26.10 18.60 -27.94
CA THR A 900 -27.40 18.25 -27.39
C THR A 900 -28.32 19.30 -27.96
N SER A 901 -29.23 18.91 -28.88
CA SER A 901 -30.29 19.79 -29.33
C SER A 901 -30.97 20.32 -28.05
N ASP A 902 -30.67 21.57 -27.70
CA ASP A 902 -31.35 22.24 -26.61
C ASP A 902 -32.84 22.01 -26.82
N PRO A 903 -33.58 21.52 -25.82
CA PRO A 903 -35.03 21.57 -25.87
C PRO A 903 -35.37 23.04 -26.06
N GLU A 904 -36.22 23.36 -27.02
CA GLU A 904 -36.64 24.72 -27.45
C GLU A 904 -36.56 25.72 -26.30
N PRO A 905 -35.96 26.93 -26.49
CA PRO A 905 -35.87 27.93 -25.44
C PRO A 905 -37.28 28.36 -25.04
N GLY A 906 -37.86 27.72 -24.06
CA GLY A 906 -39.23 28.03 -23.61
C GLY A 906 -39.74 27.23 -22.42
N LYS A 907 -39.15 26.11 -22.04
CA LYS A 907 -39.65 25.30 -20.92
C LYS A 907 -38.52 24.78 -20.01
N VAL A 908 -37.71 25.66 -19.46
CA VAL A 908 -36.96 25.31 -18.24
C VAL A 908 -37.98 25.37 -17.10
N ASP A 909 -38.31 24.21 -16.53
CA ASP A 909 -39.10 24.17 -15.29
C ASP A 909 -38.31 24.76 -14.16
N LYS A 910 -38.54 26.06 -13.91
CA LYS A 910 -37.88 26.80 -12.83
C LYS A 910 -38.52 26.56 -11.47
N SER A 911 -39.49 25.66 -11.36
CA SER A 911 -40.21 25.38 -10.11
C SER A 911 -39.32 24.91 -8.99
N LYS A 912 -38.40 23.96 -9.28
CA LYS A 912 -37.41 23.49 -8.31
C LYS A 912 -36.41 24.58 -7.89
N LEU A 913 -35.98 25.41 -8.80
CA LEU A 913 -35.09 26.54 -8.52
C LEU A 913 -35.81 27.59 -7.64
N GLN A 914 -37.08 27.82 -7.93
CA GLN A 914 -37.92 28.73 -7.14
C GLN A 914 -38.25 28.18 -5.75
N GLU A 915 -38.40 26.87 -5.64
CA GLU A 915 -38.59 26.17 -4.35
C GLU A 915 -37.37 26.25 -3.48
N LEU A 916 -36.17 25.99 -4.04
CA LEU A 916 -34.86 26.17 -3.39
C LEU A 916 -34.63 27.62 -2.98
N TYR A 917 -34.91 28.59 -3.88
CA TYR A 917 -34.78 29.99 -3.57
C TYR A 917 -35.71 30.38 -2.40
N ASN A 918 -36.98 29.93 -2.43
CA ASN A 918 -37.93 30.19 -1.36
C ASN A 918 -37.53 29.54 -0.02
N LYS A 919 -36.91 28.36 -0.07
CA LYS A 919 -36.41 27.65 1.11
C LYS A 919 -35.21 28.35 1.76
N TYR A 920 -34.34 28.97 0.98
CA TYR A 920 -33.06 29.53 1.47
C TYR A 920 -33.01 31.08 1.48
N LYS A 921 -33.97 31.78 0.93
CA LYS A 921 -34.01 33.28 0.87
C LYS A 921 -34.01 33.98 2.21
N GLY A 922 -34.19 33.26 3.32
CA GLY A 922 -34.19 33.79 4.70
C GLY A 922 -32.93 33.46 5.50
N ILE A 923 -31.95 32.74 4.95
CA ILE A 923 -30.72 32.41 5.65
C ILE A 923 -29.76 33.58 5.51
N LYS A 924 -29.51 34.29 6.62
CA LYS A 924 -28.40 35.24 6.71
C LYS A 924 -27.16 34.46 7.08
N ALA A 925 -26.06 34.72 6.37
CA ALA A 925 -24.75 34.28 6.81
C ALA A 925 -24.40 35.08 8.09
N ASP A 926 -24.22 34.35 9.19
CA ASP A 926 -23.57 34.90 10.39
C ASP A 926 -22.06 34.66 10.27
#